data_9c785f2d196f7581121c094dde80f873
#
_entry.id   9c785f2d196f7581121c094dde80f873
#
_cell.length_a   1.000
_cell.length_b   1.000
_cell.length_c   1.000
_cell.angle_alpha   90.00
_cell.angle_beta   90.00
_cell.angle_gamma   90.00
#
_symmetry.space_group_name_H-M   'P 1'
#
loop_
_entity.id
_entity.type
_entity.pdbx_description
1 polymer ?
#
loop_
_entity_poly.entity_id
_entity_poly.type
_entity_poly.pdbx_seq_one_letter_code
_entity_poly.pdbx_strand_id
1 'polypeptide(L)'
;MIFQKINYQEIRYEREQLKMLRDQLFSLRDQEKKNIQVIHDRCQDIITDKVVEEIRQIPIKNLSKSFTRLPLQALEASHILTMYDLLKYNRRQLEALDGIGDETADKLMLALHRSTAAVKSQIHYRIDLEHLTNRDKEILHEIYFYLHTKENYTKLNAIYQETERGIQEAYDNSGLIGNFFSWIFSGRKKKQRFLKAVENVKDLNQSAYAEIIKQFYENCIALKHVSFETVLQDYKDNAIQYYTVIEKLSEIEVKDDVDEDIDTSLLQQIQAIPLVLESFHTQLRHYQEFGVKYILHQKRVLLGDEMGLGKTIQAIAVMNHLHHKGHRYFLVICPAGLLLNWKREIEKLTDMQAYMLHGSGFSDYEIWKSDGGIAIINYEGLDKIIFDKDFPLDMVVVDEAHFVKNKEAQRTRNTVRMIEQAEYALYMTGTAIENNVDEMCYLLECLNPSIAIEVKDMKYLAKADLFRKKIAPVYLRRKRTDVLMELPELTIHDEWCMMNEEEIVSYRKAVESGNFMAMRRVSWDSLNSTKAERMVELCLQALGEGRKVVIFSYFLETLSFVTDLLLGKSLPVISGKLSLEKRQEILRQFDEPVARVLPIQINVGGIGLNIQTAEIVILCEPQLKPSDEMQAISRVYRMGQINHVFVYRLLSADTIDEVLVKRLHEKQNIFNQFADESEISDQLEQLKEDDVQILIQSERKKLNH
;
A
#
# COMPACT_ATOMS: atom_id res chain seq x y z
N MET A 1 21.75 40.72 -55.71
CA MET A 1 20.93 41.37 -54.62
C MET A 1 20.76 40.56 -53.36
N ILE A 2 21.22 39.29 -53.28
CA ILE A 2 21.20 38.47 -52.06
C ILE A 2 22.37 38.78 -51.10
N PHE A 3 23.39 39.45 -51.58
CA PHE A 3 24.69 39.61 -50.91
C PHE A 3 24.77 40.69 -49.80
N GLN A 4 23.74 41.55 -49.61
CA GLN A 4 23.77 42.67 -48.66
C GLN A 4 23.02 42.37 -47.34
N LYS A 5 22.54 41.16 -47.09
CA LYS A 5 21.70 40.83 -45.90
C LYS A 5 22.24 39.73 -45.01
N ILE A 6 23.47 39.18 -45.21
CA ILE A 6 24.01 38.19 -44.28
C ILE A 6 24.72 38.91 -43.13
N ASN A 7 24.08 38.98 -41.98
CA ASN A 7 24.68 39.50 -40.75
C ASN A 7 25.42 38.38 -40.02
N TYR A 8 26.71 38.27 -40.19
CA TYR A 8 27.55 37.22 -39.57
C TYR A 8 27.60 37.33 -38.05
N GLN A 9 27.41 38.53 -37.46
CA GLN A 9 27.32 38.69 -35.99
C GLN A 9 26.03 38.06 -35.45
N GLU A 10 24.92 38.30 -36.12
CA GLU A 10 23.64 37.71 -35.78
C GLU A 10 23.66 36.19 -35.91
N ILE A 11 24.26 35.67 -37.03
CA ILE A 11 24.41 34.22 -37.20
C ILE A 11 25.27 33.62 -36.10
N ARG A 12 26.34 34.29 -35.68
CA ARG A 12 27.20 33.82 -34.60
C ARG A 12 26.42 33.79 -33.30
N TYR A 13 25.62 34.84 -32.99
CA TYR A 13 24.78 34.87 -31.83
C TYR A 13 23.75 33.72 -31.82
N GLU A 14 23.01 33.54 -32.89
CA GLU A 14 22.01 32.47 -33.01
C GLU A 14 22.66 31.08 -32.88
N ARG A 15 23.84 30.88 -33.40
CA ARG A 15 24.60 29.63 -33.22
C ARG A 15 25.01 29.40 -31.79
N GLU A 16 25.42 30.43 -31.04
CA GLU A 16 25.74 30.30 -29.63
C GLU A 16 24.47 29.94 -28.81
N GLN A 17 23.32 30.51 -29.14
CA GLN A 17 22.04 30.13 -28.53
C GLN A 17 21.71 28.68 -28.81
N LEU A 18 21.84 28.22 -30.07
CA LEU A 18 21.60 26.83 -30.44
C LEU A 18 22.58 25.86 -29.76
N LYS A 19 23.83 26.27 -29.58
CA LYS A 19 24.84 25.52 -28.84
C LYS A 19 24.42 25.36 -27.37
N MET A 20 24.00 26.45 -26.73
CA MET A 20 23.51 26.41 -25.35
C MET A 20 22.30 25.45 -25.23
N LEU A 21 21.34 25.53 -26.15
CA LEU A 21 20.18 24.65 -26.19
C LEU A 21 20.58 23.18 -26.34
N ARG A 22 21.53 22.90 -27.22
CA ARG A 22 22.07 21.54 -27.39
C ARG A 22 22.74 21.03 -26.11
N ASP A 23 23.59 21.86 -25.50
CA ASP A 23 24.33 21.49 -24.30
C ASP A 23 23.38 21.29 -23.11
N GLN A 24 22.30 22.09 -23.00
CA GLN A 24 21.22 21.88 -22.05
C GLN A 24 20.48 20.55 -22.29
N LEU A 25 20.13 20.22 -23.53
CA LEU A 25 19.45 18.98 -23.88
C LEU A 25 20.30 17.75 -23.53
N PHE A 26 21.60 17.77 -23.84
CA PHE A 26 22.53 16.69 -23.46
C PHE A 26 22.66 16.58 -21.93
N SER A 27 22.78 17.70 -21.24
CA SER A 27 22.85 17.72 -19.76
C SER A 27 21.63 17.10 -19.11
N LEU A 28 20.43 17.42 -19.60
CA LEU A 28 19.18 16.86 -19.10
C LEU A 28 19.13 15.34 -19.26
N ARG A 29 19.49 14.84 -20.43
CA ARG A 29 19.51 13.39 -20.71
C ARG A 29 20.47 12.63 -19.79
N ASP A 30 21.67 13.13 -19.61
CA ASP A 30 22.67 12.51 -18.73
C ASP A 30 22.24 12.58 -17.27
N GLN A 31 21.48 13.60 -16.89
CA GLN A 31 21.02 13.80 -15.54
C GLN A 31 19.95 12.81 -15.12
N GLU A 32 18.98 12.47 -15.99
CA GLU A 32 17.97 11.43 -15.70
C GLU A 32 18.66 10.12 -15.33
N LYS A 33 19.59 9.66 -16.19
CA LYS A 33 20.31 8.41 -15.95
C LYS A 33 21.13 8.42 -14.68
N LYS A 34 21.83 9.55 -14.41
CA LYS A 34 22.63 9.72 -13.20
C LYS A 34 21.77 9.71 -11.95
N ASN A 35 20.61 10.37 -11.98
CA ASN A 35 19.69 10.40 -10.84
C ASN A 35 19.17 8.99 -10.51
N ILE A 36 18.72 8.24 -11.50
CA ILE A 36 18.28 6.84 -11.33
C ILE A 36 19.42 5.99 -10.75
N GLN A 37 20.64 6.12 -11.30
CA GLN A 37 21.79 5.38 -10.83
C GLN A 37 22.17 5.73 -9.38
N VAL A 38 22.14 7.02 -9.02
CA VAL A 38 22.42 7.46 -7.64
C VAL A 38 21.42 6.90 -6.66
N ILE A 39 20.12 6.91 -6.99
CA ILE A 39 19.08 6.31 -6.12
C ILE A 39 19.37 4.82 -5.94
N HIS A 40 19.61 4.10 -7.03
CA HIS A 40 19.94 2.67 -7.00
C HIS A 40 21.16 2.38 -6.10
N ASP A 41 22.28 3.04 -6.36
CA ASP A 41 23.54 2.81 -5.64
C ASP A 41 23.39 3.11 -4.14
N ARG A 42 22.71 4.22 -3.78
CA ARG A 42 22.47 4.58 -2.37
C ARG A 42 21.57 3.58 -1.66
N CYS A 43 20.53 3.08 -2.32
CA CYS A 43 19.68 2.02 -1.77
C CYS A 43 20.48 0.74 -1.54
N GLN A 44 21.31 0.33 -2.51
CA GLN A 44 22.16 -0.86 -2.39
C GLN A 44 23.20 -0.73 -1.26
N ASP A 45 23.79 0.46 -1.09
CA ASP A 45 24.74 0.73 0.02
C ASP A 45 24.08 0.50 1.39
N ILE A 46 22.88 1.04 1.59
CA ILE A 46 22.13 0.90 2.87
C ILE A 46 21.74 -0.56 3.11
N ILE A 47 21.24 -1.23 2.07
CA ILE A 47 20.87 -2.66 2.18
C ILE A 47 22.11 -3.48 2.55
N THR A 48 23.24 -3.21 1.90
CA THR A 48 24.49 -3.92 2.16
C THR A 48 24.96 -3.72 3.60
N ASP A 49 24.91 -2.49 4.11
CA ASP A 49 25.29 -2.20 5.50
C ASP A 49 24.38 -2.94 6.49
N LYS A 50 23.06 -2.98 6.26
CA LYS A 50 22.13 -3.74 7.09
C LYS A 50 22.35 -5.25 7.01
N VAL A 51 22.60 -5.78 5.80
CA VAL A 51 22.97 -7.21 5.63
C VAL A 51 24.18 -7.55 6.48
N VAL A 52 25.21 -6.71 6.43
CA VAL A 52 26.44 -6.89 7.22
C VAL A 52 26.16 -6.86 8.72
N GLU A 53 25.28 -5.98 9.18
CA GLU A 53 24.90 -5.86 10.58
C GLU A 53 24.16 -7.10 11.07
N GLU A 54 23.16 -7.59 10.32
CA GLU A 54 22.43 -8.82 10.64
C GLU A 54 23.33 -10.06 10.62
N ILE A 55 24.19 -10.18 9.62
CA ILE A 55 25.13 -11.32 9.49
C ILE A 55 26.12 -11.35 10.65
N ARG A 56 26.48 -10.21 11.27
CA ARG A 56 27.30 -10.16 12.49
C ARG A 56 26.67 -10.87 13.67
N GLN A 57 25.36 -10.89 13.75
CA GLN A 57 24.65 -11.49 14.87
C GLN A 57 24.41 -12.98 14.66
N ILE A 58 24.60 -13.52 13.45
CA ILE A 58 24.38 -14.93 13.15
C ILE A 58 25.62 -15.76 13.54
N PRO A 59 25.52 -16.62 14.56
CA PRO A 59 26.62 -17.48 14.93
C PRO A 59 26.91 -18.53 13.87
N ILE A 60 28.20 -18.80 13.61
CA ILE A 60 28.62 -19.80 12.61
C ILE A 60 28.08 -21.22 12.90
N LYS A 61 27.85 -21.55 14.17
CA LYS A 61 27.24 -22.81 14.60
C LYS A 61 25.82 -23.05 14.03
N ASN A 62 25.12 -22.03 13.62
CA ASN A 62 23.79 -22.17 13.02
C ASN A 62 23.85 -22.92 11.68
N LEU A 63 25.01 -22.95 11.02
CA LEU A 63 25.24 -23.76 9.82
C LEU A 63 25.22 -25.26 10.08
N SER A 64 25.31 -25.70 11.35
CA SER A 64 25.30 -27.14 11.71
C SER A 64 24.06 -27.89 11.20
N LYS A 65 22.94 -27.19 10.99
CA LYS A 65 21.70 -27.74 10.39
C LYS A 65 21.88 -28.08 8.90
N SER A 66 22.80 -27.43 8.21
CA SER A 66 23.01 -27.56 6.75
C SER A 66 24.25 -28.42 6.42
N PHE A 67 25.00 -28.86 7.44
CA PHE A 67 26.22 -29.65 7.29
C PHE A 67 26.11 -30.98 8.04
N THR A 68 26.47 -32.06 7.39
CA THR A 68 26.59 -33.38 8.03
C THR A 68 27.72 -33.40 9.08
N ARG A 69 28.76 -32.59 8.86
CA ARG A 69 29.87 -32.35 9.77
C ARG A 69 30.46 -30.96 9.54
N LEU A 70 30.10 -29.99 10.37
CA LEU A 70 30.66 -28.64 10.32
C LEU A 70 32.03 -28.65 11.03
N PRO A 71 33.13 -28.15 10.43
CA PRO A 71 34.46 -28.11 11.06
C PRO A 71 34.57 -26.99 12.10
N LEU A 72 33.71 -27.01 13.13
CA LEU A 72 33.60 -25.95 14.13
C LEU A 72 34.91 -25.64 14.81
N GLN A 73 35.69 -26.69 15.19
CA GLN A 73 36.98 -26.50 15.87
C GLN A 73 37.99 -25.75 15.00
N ALA A 74 38.04 -26.03 13.70
CA ALA A 74 38.95 -25.34 12.79
C ALA A 74 38.51 -23.87 12.57
N LEU A 75 37.20 -23.61 12.48
CA LEU A 75 36.65 -22.27 12.37
C LEU A 75 36.85 -21.44 13.64
N GLU A 76 36.61 -22.03 14.82
CA GLU A 76 36.85 -21.37 16.12
C GLU A 76 38.34 -21.09 16.38
N ALA A 77 39.22 -22.02 16.03
CA ALA A 77 40.68 -21.83 16.10
C ALA A 77 41.17 -20.69 15.22
N SER A 78 40.44 -20.40 14.13
CA SER A 78 40.71 -19.30 13.20
C SER A 78 39.92 -18.02 13.55
N HIS A 79 39.31 -17.96 14.73
CA HIS A 79 38.42 -16.85 15.18
C HIS A 79 37.24 -16.53 14.26
N ILE A 80 36.74 -17.53 13.53
CA ILE A 80 35.53 -17.42 12.73
C ILE A 80 34.35 -17.88 13.59
N LEU A 81 33.71 -16.93 14.28
CA LEU A 81 32.63 -17.20 15.25
C LEU A 81 31.25 -16.87 14.69
N THR A 82 31.19 -15.96 13.71
CA THR A 82 29.96 -15.46 13.09
C THR A 82 30.02 -15.62 11.58
N MET A 83 28.89 -15.49 10.93
CA MET A 83 28.78 -15.42 9.46
C MET A 83 29.52 -14.21 8.88
N TYR A 84 29.62 -13.12 9.66
CA TYR A 84 30.41 -11.95 9.29
C TYR A 84 31.91 -12.23 9.27
N ASP A 85 32.39 -13.04 10.23
CA ASP A 85 33.81 -13.42 10.22
C ASP A 85 34.13 -14.29 9.02
N LEU A 86 33.21 -15.18 8.64
CA LEU A 86 33.35 -16.01 7.43
C LEU A 86 33.34 -15.14 6.14
N LEU A 87 32.58 -14.02 6.10
CA LEU A 87 32.55 -13.11 4.97
C LEU A 87 33.92 -12.46 4.65
N LYS A 88 34.80 -12.35 5.64
CA LYS A 88 36.16 -11.78 5.47
C LYS A 88 37.12 -12.71 4.74
N TYR A 89 36.77 -14.00 4.59
CA TYR A 89 37.59 -15.00 3.96
C TYR A 89 37.11 -15.31 2.55
N ASN A 90 38.04 -15.42 1.61
CA ASN A 90 37.74 -15.99 0.30
C ASN A 90 37.96 -17.51 0.32
N ARG A 91 37.52 -18.21 -0.73
CA ARG A 91 37.62 -19.66 -0.86
C ARG A 91 39.05 -20.18 -0.60
N ARG A 92 40.06 -19.56 -1.21
CA ARG A 92 41.48 -19.98 -1.05
C ARG A 92 42.02 -19.82 0.39
N GLN A 93 41.55 -18.75 1.05
CA GLN A 93 41.92 -18.49 2.44
C GLN A 93 41.27 -19.51 3.39
N LEU A 94 40.03 -19.93 3.11
CA LEU A 94 39.35 -20.97 3.87
C LEU A 94 40.00 -22.34 3.67
N GLU A 95 40.40 -22.69 2.45
CA GLU A 95 41.12 -23.94 2.13
C GLU A 95 42.50 -24.02 2.78
N ALA A 96 43.12 -22.86 3.04
CA ALA A 96 44.41 -22.79 3.71
C ALA A 96 44.35 -22.99 5.24
N LEU A 97 43.14 -23.09 5.83
CA LEU A 97 42.96 -23.32 7.26
C LEU A 97 43.07 -24.81 7.56
N ASP A 98 43.82 -25.14 8.64
CA ASP A 98 43.97 -26.51 9.10
C ASP A 98 42.61 -27.16 9.40
N GLY A 99 42.34 -28.29 8.77
CA GLY A 99 41.08 -29.04 8.93
C GLY A 99 39.93 -28.62 8.00
N ILE A 100 40.18 -27.71 7.06
CA ILE A 100 39.21 -27.30 6.02
C ILE A 100 39.77 -27.71 4.65
N GLY A 101 39.16 -28.71 4.03
CA GLY A 101 39.49 -29.15 2.67
C GLY A 101 38.69 -28.38 1.62
N ASP A 102 39.08 -28.57 0.36
CA ASP A 102 38.53 -27.96 -0.84
C ASP A 102 36.98 -28.04 -0.87
N GLU A 103 36.41 -29.23 -0.75
CA GLU A 103 34.96 -29.45 -0.74
C GLU A 103 34.25 -28.75 0.43
N THR A 104 34.90 -28.65 1.58
CA THR A 104 34.35 -28.00 2.77
C THR A 104 34.38 -26.49 2.61
N ALA A 105 35.43 -25.93 2.02
CA ALA A 105 35.52 -24.52 1.70
C ALA A 105 34.42 -24.10 0.70
N ASP A 106 34.15 -24.89 -0.34
CA ASP A 106 33.07 -24.66 -1.30
C ASP A 106 31.69 -24.68 -0.61
N LYS A 107 31.43 -25.65 0.26
CA LYS A 107 30.19 -25.75 1.04
C LYS A 107 30.00 -24.54 1.97
N LEU A 108 31.06 -24.07 2.63
CA LEU A 108 31.00 -22.88 3.48
C LEU A 108 30.72 -21.63 2.68
N MET A 109 31.34 -21.43 1.53
CA MET A 109 31.04 -20.29 0.63
C MET A 109 29.64 -20.33 0.11
N LEU A 110 29.13 -21.51 -0.30
CA LEU A 110 27.75 -21.68 -0.74
C LEU A 110 26.76 -21.38 0.39
N ALA A 111 27.02 -21.84 1.60
CA ALA A 111 26.18 -21.59 2.77
C ALA A 111 26.19 -20.10 3.14
N LEU A 112 27.36 -19.44 3.09
CA LEU A 112 27.46 -18.00 3.28
C LEU A 112 26.62 -17.25 2.24
N HIS A 113 26.77 -17.61 0.97
CA HIS A 113 26.00 -16.98 -0.12
C HIS A 113 24.48 -17.14 0.08
N ARG A 114 24.03 -18.35 0.42
CA ARG A 114 22.60 -18.63 0.70
C ARG A 114 22.11 -17.85 1.91
N SER A 115 22.87 -17.82 3.00
CA SER A 115 22.50 -17.07 4.20
C SER A 115 22.48 -15.57 3.94
N THR A 116 23.46 -15.04 3.20
CA THR A 116 23.49 -13.63 2.79
C THR A 116 22.29 -13.28 1.92
N ALA A 117 21.95 -14.15 0.95
CA ALA A 117 20.77 -13.96 0.11
C ALA A 117 19.46 -14.01 0.92
N ALA A 118 19.35 -14.96 1.86
CA ALA A 118 18.19 -15.07 2.74
C ALA A 118 18.06 -13.85 3.66
N VAL A 119 19.16 -13.36 4.24
CA VAL A 119 19.15 -12.13 5.04
C VAL A 119 18.81 -10.94 4.15
N LYS A 120 19.39 -10.82 2.96
CA LYS A 120 19.10 -9.73 2.01
C LYS A 120 17.61 -9.69 1.64
N SER A 121 16.96 -10.83 1.44
CA SER A 121 15.53 -10.90 1.13
C SER A 121 14.62 -10.52 2.29
N GLN A 122 15.13 -10.47 3.52
CA GLN A 122 14.39 -10.06 4.73
C GLN A 122 14.71 -8.62 5.17
N ILE A 123 15.73 -7.99 4.55
CA ILE A 123 16.08 -6.61 4.90
C ILE A 123 15.19 -5.63 4.20
N HIS A 124 14.58 -4.78 5.00
CA HIS A 124 13.69 -3.73 4.57
C HIS A 124 14.34 -2.36 4.74
N TYR A 125 14.38 -1.57 3.68
CA TYR A 125 14.82 -0.20 3.79
C TYR A 125 13.65 0.69 4.21
N ARG A 126 13.67 1.10 5.47
CA ARG A 126 12.73 2.05 6.04
C ARG A 126 13.45 3.34 6.40
N ILE A 127 12.84 4.47 6.07
CA ILE A 127 13.28 5.80 6.47
C ILE A 127 12.71 6.08 7.87
N ASP A 128 13.60 6.20 8.86
CA ASP A 128 13.23 6.55 10.23
C ASP A 128 13.27 8.08 10.40
N LEU A 129 12.10 8.68 10.57
CA LEU A 129 11.97 10.13 10.70
C LEU A 129 12.55 10.68 12.02
N GLU A 130 12.62 9.87 13.07
CA GLU A 130 13.17 10.25 14.36
C GLU A 130 14.72 10.22 14.33
N HIS A 131 15.32 9.37 13.49
CA HIS A 131 16.77 9.16 13.39
C HIS A 131 17.29 9.25 11.97
N LEU A 132 16.92 10.32 11.24
CA LEU A 132 17.35 10.56 9.86
C LEU A 132 18.87 10.69 9.73
N THR A 133 19.46 9.77 8.99
CA THR A 133 20.89 9.84 8.62
C THR A 133 21.11 10.81 7.46
N ASN A 134 22.35 11.21 7.21
CA ASN A 134 22.68 12.01 6.04
C ASN A 134 22.39 11.26 4.72
N ARG A 135 22.54 9.94 4.71
CA ARG A 135 22.21 9.08 3.56
C ARG A 135 20.72 9.09 3.26
N ASP A 136 19.86 9.02 4.29
CA ASP A 136 18.40 9.12 4.13
C ASP A 136 18.01 10.47 3.52
N LYS A 137 18.64 11.56 3.97
CA LYS A 137 18.40 12.91 3.43
C LYS A 137 18.79 13.00 1.95
N GLU A 138 19.93 12.43 1.57
CA GLU A 138 20.38 12.38 0.17
C GLU A 138 19.41 11.58 -0.69
N ILE A 139 18.97 10.39 -0.26
CA ILE A 139 18.01 9.56 -1.00
C ILE A 139 16.68 10.29 -1.16
N LEU A 140 16.14 10.87 -0.08
CA LEU A 140 14.90 11.64 -0.14
C LEU A 140 14.98 12.77 -1.17
N HIS A 141 16.12 13.47 -1.21
CA HIS A 141 16.33 14.57 -2.15
C HIS A 141 16.41 14.09 -3.61
N GLU A 142 17.09 12.98 -3.86
CA GLU A 142 17.19 12.38 -5.21
C GLU A 142 15.85 11.81 -5.69
N ILE A 143 15.07 11.22 -4.80
CA ILE A 143 13.71 10.73 -5.12
C ILE A 143 12.76 11.91 -5.36
N TYR A 144 12.82 12.96 -4.54
CA TYR A 144 12.08 14.20 -4.77
C TYR A 144 12.35 14.74 -6.18
N PHE A 145 13.63 14.88 -6.52
CA PHE A 145 14.04 15.32 -7.86
C PHE A 145 13.47 14.42 -8.95
N TYR A 146 13.57 13.09 -8.80
CA TYR A 146 13.03 12.11 -9.75
C TYR A 146 11.52 12.25 -9.93
N LEU A 147 10.76 12.32 -8.85
CA LEU A 147 9.29 12.41 -8.88
C LEU A 147 8.82 13.69 -9.60
N HIS A 148 9.49 14.82 -9.36
CA HIS A 148 9.12 16.12 -9.93
C HIS A 148 9.67 16.37 -11.35
N THR A 149 10.49 15.45 -11.89
CA THR A 149 11.08 15.59 -13.24
C THR A 149 10.66 14.50 -14.22
N LYS A 150 10.21 13.33 -13.75
CA LYS A 150 9.93 12.14 -14.59
C LYS A 150 8.96 12.40 -15.76
N GLU A 151 7.89 13.18 -15.55
CA GLU A 151 6.93 13.51 -16.62
C GLU A 151 7.55 14.37 -17.70
N ASN A 152 8.38 15.34 -17.29
CA ASN A 152 9.09 16.20 -18.22
C ASN A 152 10.12 15.40 -19.03
N TYR A 153 10.81 14.43 -18.41
CA TYR A 153 11.70 13.50 -19.15
C TYR A 153 10.91 12.64 -20.13
N THR A 154 9.75 12.14 -19.75
CA THR A 154 8.89 11.37 -20.68
C THR A 154 8.49 12.21 -21.90
N LYS A 155 8.08 13.47 -21.69
CA LYS A 155 7.76 14.41 -22.78
C LYS A 155 9.01 14.73 -23.62
N LEU A 156 10.15 14.96 -22.96
CA LEU A 156 11.41 15.26 -23.65
C LEU A 156 11.88 14.06 -24.50
N ASN A 157 11.79 12.83 -23.99
CA ASN A 157 12.18 11.62 -24.69
C ASN A 157 11.33 11.36 -25.94
N ALA A 158 10.04 11.72 -25.93
CA ALA A 158 9.15 11.61 -27.09
C ALA A 158 9.62 12.51 -28.27
N ILE A 159 10.19 13.68 -27.96
CA ILE A 159 10.63 14.68 -28.95
C ILE A 159 12.14 14.56 -29.28
N TYR A 160 12.87 13.85 -28.42
CA TYR A 160 14.33 13.86 -28.41
C TYR A 160 14.97 13.43 -29.75
N GLN A 161 14.50 12.33 -30.32
CA GLN A 161 15.14 11.77 -31.53
C GLN A 161 15.07 12.70 -32.74
N GLU A 162 13.97 13.41 -32.95
CA GLU A 162 13.82 14.37 -34.04
C GLU A 162 14.57 15.66 -33.78
N THR A 163 14.52 16.16 -32.54
CA THR A 163 15.10 17.47 -32.17
C THR A 163 16.61 17.41 -32.06
N GLU A 164 17.21 16.38 -31.48
CA GLU A 164 18.65 16.21 -31.35
C GLU A 164 19.34 16.25 -32.70
N ARG A 165 18.84 15.43 -33.63
CA ARG A 165 19.42 15.36 -34.99
C ARG A 165 19.29 16.68 -35.73
N GLY A 166 18.15 17.34 -35.64
CA GLY A 166 17.89 18.63 -36.25
C GLY A 166 18.80 19.73 -35.69
N ILE A 167 18.97 19.79 -34.36
CA ILE A 167 19.87 20.76 -33.71
C ILE A 167 21.33 20.51 -34.12
N GLN A 168 21.79 19.27 -34.11
CA GLN A 168 23.17 18.93 -34.48
C GLN A 168 23.47 19.27 -35.96
N GLU A 169 22.57 18.88 -36.86
CA GLU A 169 22.74 19.19 -38.30
C GLU A 169 22.69 20.70 -38.57
N ALA A 170 21.81 21.45 -37.94
CA ALA A 170 21.73 22.90 -38.04
C ALA A 170 23.01 23.59 -37.51
N TYR A 171 23.49 23.14 -36.34
CA TYR A 171 24.71 23.64 -35.72
C TYR A 171 25.94 23.42 -36.60
N ASP A 172 26.15 22.21 -37.13
CA ASP A 172 27.31 21.85 -37.95
C ASP A 172 27.30 22.59 -39.29
N ASN A 173 26.15 22.57 -39.98
CA ASN A 173 26.04 23.20 -41.28
C ASN A 173 26.06 24.75 -41.24
N SER A 174 25.57 25.37 -40.16
CA SER A 174 25.66 26.83 -39.97
C SER A 174 27.08 27.32 -39.67
N GLY A 175 27.96 26.40 -39.29
CA GLY A 175 29.41 26.68 -39.11
C GLY A 175 30.26 26.55 -40.41
N LEU A 176 29.69 26.09 -41.49
CA LEU A 176 30.44 25.83 -42.74
C LEU A 176 31.05 27.05 -43.34
N ILE A 177 30.49 28.26 -43.12
CA ILE A 177 30.97 29.52 -43.69
C ILE A 177 31.02 30.57 -42.56
N GLY A 178 32.21 30.94 -42.13
CA GLY A 178 32.42 31.82 -40.97
C GLY A 178 32.56 33.32 -41.24
N ASN A 179 32.82 33.71 -42.51
CA ASN A 179 33.01 35.11 -42.89
C ASN A 179 32.78 35.32 -44.40
N PHE A 180 32.80 36.61 -44.81
CA PHE A 180 32.59 37.01 -46.19
C PHE A 180 33.61 36.40 -47.19
N PHE A 181 34.87 36.31 -46.81
CA PHE A 181 35.89 35.72 -47.70
C PHE A 181 35.62 34.19 -47.90
N SER A 182 35.31 33.46 -46.86
CA SER A 182 34.98 32.06 -46.97
C SER A 182 33.69 31.85 -47.77
N TRP A 183 32.76 32.79 -47.79
CA TRP A 183 31.58 32.76 -48.64
C TRP A 183 31.97 32.86 -50.14
N ILE A 184 32.82 33.80 -50.50
CA ILE A 184 33.23 34.02 -51.90
C ILE A 184 33.82 32.74 -52.49
N PHE A 185 34.71 32.07 -51.75
CA PHE A 185 35.44 30.88 -52.22
C PHE A 185 34.64 29.57 -52.00
N SER A 186 33.43 29.61 -51.47
CA SER A 186 32.60 28.39 -51.29
C SER A 186 31.81 28.05 -52.53
N GLY A 187 31.71 26.73 -52.85
CA GLY A 187 30.90 26.21 -53.94
C GLY A 187 29.40 26.33 -53.70
N ARG A 188 28.58 26.29 -54.76
CA ARG A 188 27.11 26.48 -54.72
C ARG A 188 26.41 25.57 -53.75
N LYS A 189 26.74 24.27 -53.69
CA LYS A 189 26.16 23.29 -52.75
C LYS A 189 26.41 23.65 -51.27
N LYS A 190 27.65 24.11 -50.98
CA LYS A 190 28.05 24.52 -49.63
C LYS A 190 27.29 25.78 -49.18
N LYS A 191 27.13 26.75 -50.07
CA LYS A 191 26.34 27.98 -49.85
C LYS A 191 24.87 27.65 -49.58
N GLN A 192 24.26 26.75 -50.34
CA GLN A 192 22.87 26.35 -50.12
C GLN A 192 22.67 25.65 -48.78
N ARG A 193 23.55 24.72 -48.39
CA ARG A 193 23.50 24.06 -47.07
C ARG A 193 23.62 25.07 -45.93
N PHE A 194 24.58 26.01 -46.05
CA PHE A 194 24.76 27.04 -45.06
C PHE A 194 23.51 27.94 -44.91
N LEU A 195 22.95 28.45 -45.99
CA LEU A 195 21.76 29.32 -45.95
C LEU A 195 20.56 28.60 -45.31
N LYS A 196 20.29 27.35 -45.73
CA LYS A 196 19.25 26.53 -45.13
C LYS A 196 19.49 26.26 -43.66
N ALA A 197 20.75 26.04 -43.26
CA ALA A 197 21.09 25.81 -41.87
C ALA A 197 20.92 27.09 -41.01
N VAL A 198 21.23 28.28 -41.55
CA VAL A 198 21.01 29.55 -40.86
C VAL A 198 19.52 29.82 -40.60
N GLU A 199 18.67 29.52 -41.56
CA GLU A 199 17.22 29.59 -41.40
C GLU A 199 16.74 28.61 -40.34
N ASN A 200 17.15 27.33 -40.43
CA ASN A 200 16.83 26.30 -39.45
C ASN A 200 17.33 26.63 -38.03
N VAL A 201 18.47 27.31 -37.86
CA VAL A 201 18.97 27.73 -36.55
C VAL A 201 18.01 28.73 -35.89
N LYS A 202 17.48 29.70 -36.64
CA LYS A 202 16.52 30.66 -36.12
C LYS A 202 15.20 29.99 -35.75
N ASP A 203 14.70 29.12 -36.64
CA ASP A 203 13.45 28.39 -36.41
C ASP A 203 13.56 27.49 -35.14
N LEU A 204 14.69 26.79 -34.99
CA LEU A 204 14.93 25.92 -33.81
C LEU A 204 15.04 26.73 -32.53
N ASN A 205 15.76 27.89 -32.51
CA ASN A 205 15.88 28.73 -31.33
C ASN A 205 14.55 29.36 -30.89
N GLN A 206 13.61 29.57 -31.82
CA GLN A 206 12.29 30.15 -31.58
C GLN A 206 11.20 29.07 -31.51
N SER A 207 11.57 27.79 -31.59
CA SER A 207 10.62 26.71 -31.54
C SER A 207 10.02 26.51 -30.12
N ALA A 208 8.83 25.97 -30.05
CA ALA A 208 8.22 25.56 -28.79
C ALA A 208 9.10 24.57 -28.01
N TYR A 209 9.86 23.74 -28.72
CA TYR A 209 10.82 22.80 -28.12
C TYR A 209 11.98 23.48 -27.41
N ALA A 210 12.51 24.59 -27.99
CA ALA A 210 13.57 25.35 -27.34
C ALA A 210 13.11 25.94 -26.00
N GLU A 211 11.87 26.42 -25.95
CA GLU A 211 11.29 26.96 -24.73
C GLU A 211 11.09 25.85 -23.69
N ILE A 212 10.55 24.68 -24.09
CA ILE A 212 10.37 23.52 -23.21
C ILE A 212 11.71 23.06 -22.62
N ILE A 213 12.77 22.96 -23.44
CA ILE A 213 14.09 22.56 -22.97
C ILE A 213 14.66 23.55 -21.96
N LYS A 214 14.57 24.87 -22.24
CA LYS A 214 15.04 25.92 -21.33
C LYS A 214 14.32 25.90 -20.00
N GLN A 215 12.98 25.88 -20.04
CA GLN A 215 12.16 25.86 -18.82
C GLN A 215 12.42 24.60 -17.99
N PHE A 216 12.55 23.45 -18.64
CA PHE A 216 12.84 22.21 -17.92
C PHE A 216 14.25 22.23 -17.32
N TYR A 217 15.25 22.75 -18.04
CA TYR A 217 16.61 22.89 -17.52
C TYR A 217 16.67 23.80 -16.29
N GLU A 218 15.99 24.95 -16.33
CA GLU A 218 15.87 25.88 -15.22
C GLU A 218 15.14 25.24 -14.03
N ASN A 219 14.07 24.51 -14.29
CA ASN A 219 13.35 23.76 -13.26
C ASN A 219 14.23 22.70 -12.59
N CYS A 220 15.02 21.95 -13.35
CA CYS A 220 15.98 20.99 -12.80
C CYS A 220 17.02 21.64 -11.88
N ILE A 221 17.50 22.85 -12.24
CA ILE A 221 18.42 23.60 -11.37
C ILE A 221 17.71 24.03 -10.08
N ALA A 222 16.49 24.56 -10.17
CA ALA A 222 15.71 24.98 -9.01
C ALA A 222 15.45 23.80 -8.05
N LEU A 223 15.02 22.63 -8.57
CA LEU A 223 14.74 21.44 -7.78
C LEU A 223 15.97 20.88 -7.04
N LYS A 224 17.18 21.06 -7.57
CA LYS A 224 18.42 20.66 -6.89
C LYS A 224 18.76 21.51 -5.66
N HIS A 225 18.24 22.72 -5.61
CA HIS A 225 18.53 23.67 -4.52
C HIS A 225 17.35 23.86 -3.56
N VAL A 226 16.35 22.99 -3.63
CA VAL A 226 15.20 22.99 -2.72
C VAL A 226 15.67 22.66 -1.29
N SER A 227 15.08 23.33 -0.30
CA SER A 227 15.39 23.07 1.11
C SER A 227 15.00 21.66 1.53
N PHE A 228 15.76 21.06 2.45
CA PHE A 228 15.42 19.73 2.95
C PHE A 228 14.05 19.70 3.65
N GLU A 229 13.62 20.81 4.27
CA GLU A 229 12.28 20.93 4.87
C GLU A 229 11.17 20.73 3.84
N THR A 230 11.34 21.31 2.64
CA THR A 230 10.38 21.11 1.53
C THR A 230 10.36 19.65 1.05
N VAL A 231 11.52 19.03 0.92
CA VAL A 231 11.66 17.62 0.54
C VAL A 231 11.02 16.72 1.59
N LEU A 232 11.24 17.00 2.87
CA LEU A 232 10.67 16.23 3.97
C LEU A 232 9.15 16.36 4.03
N GLN A 233 8.62 17.56 3.77
CA GLN A 233 7.18 17.77 3.72
C GLN A 233 6.56 17.00 2.54
N ASP A 234 7.16 17.08 1.35
CA ASP A 234 6.71 16.32 0.19
C ASP A 234 6.75 14.80 0.43
N TYR A 235 7.81 14.31 1.09
CA TYR A 235 7.87 12.90 1.49
C TYR A 235 6.72 12.53 2.45
N LYS A 236 6.41 13.35 3.43
CA LYS A 236 5.29 13.10 4.37
C LYS A 236 3.95 13.04 3.64
N ASP A 237 3.76 13.89 2.64
CA ASP A 237 2.51 13.95 1.87
C ASP A 237 2.41 12.83 0.82
N ASN A 238 3.54 12.33 0.31
CA ASN A 238 3.64 11.42 -0.82
C ASN A 238 4.45 10.14 -0.54
N ALA A 239 4.55 9.67 0.70
CA ALA A 239 5.42 8.57 1.13
C ALA A 239 5.28 7.30 0.26
N ILE A 240 4.06 6.96 -0.16
CA ILE A 240 3.80 5.82 -1.05
C ILE A 240 4.59 5.92 -2.36
N GLN A 241 4.66 7.12 -2.96
CA GLN A 241 5.39 7.32 -4.22
C GLN A 241 6.90 7.16 -4.01
N TYR A 242 7.43 7.66 -2.89
CA TYR A 242 8.84 7.50 -2.54
C TYR A 242 9.21 6.03 -2.37
N TYR A 243 8.43 5.27 -1.60
CA TYR A 243 8.68 3.82 -1.44
C TYR A 243 8.49 3.04 -2.73
N THR A 244 7.55 3.45 -3.59
CA THR A 244 7.40 2.84 -4.92
C THR A 244 8.66 3.05 -5.79
N VAL A 245 9.31 4.21 -5.69
CA VAL A 245 10.57 4.48 -6.39
C VAL A 245 11.71 3.65 -5.80
N ILE A 246 11.81 3.58 -4.47
CA ILE A 246 12.82 2.75 -3.77
C ILE A 246 12.68 1.28 -4.21
N GLU A 247 11.48 0.73 -4.16
CA GLU A 247 11.17 -0.65 -4.54
C GLU A 247 11.57 -0.95 -5.99
N LYS A 248 11.19 -0.08 -6.93
CA LYS A 248 11.49 -0.26 -8.36
C LYS A 248 12.96 -0.11 -8.72
N LEU A 249 13.67 0.79 -8.05
CA LEU A 249 15.06 1.11 -8.40
C LEU A 249 16.09 0.36 -7.54
N SER A 250 15.69 -0.21 -6.40
CA SER A 250 16.60 -0.99 -5.55
C SER A 250 16.79 -2.43 -6.01
N GLU A 251 16.02 -2.92 -6.99
CA GLU A 251 16.01 -4.34 -7.41
C GLU A 251 15.86 -5.31 -6.23
N ILE A 252 15.15 -4.90 -5.19
CA ILE A 252 14.79 -5.78 -4.09
C ILE A 252 13.74 -6.74 -4.65
N GLU A 253 14.14 -7.97 -4.96
CA GLU A 253 13.17 -9.04 -5.18
C GLU A 253 12.45 -9.30 -3.86
N VAL A 254 11.28 -8.72 -3.71
CA VAL A 254 10.33 -9.13 -2.66
C VAL A 254 9.87 -10.52 -3.06
N LYS A 255 10.38 -11.55 -2.43
CA LYS A 255 9.78 -12.88 -2.53
C LYS A 255 8.48 -12.82 -1.74
N ASP A 256 7.38 -12.69 -2.43
CA ASP A 256 6.07 -12.95 -1.86
C ASP A 256 6.00 -14.45 -1.51
N ASP A 257 5.55 -14.80 -0.29
CA ASP A 257 5.26 -16.19 0.09
C ASP A 257 4.26 -16.85 -0.89
N VAL A 258 3.53 -16.05 -1.65
CA VAL A 258 2.61 -16.44 -2.73
C VAL A 258 3.34 -17.16 -3.88
N ASP A 259 4.61 -16.86 -4.12
CA ASP A 259 5.40 -17.53 -5.17
C ASP A 259 5.63 -19.03 -4.88
N GLU A 260 5.54 -19.45 -3.61
CA GLU A 260 5.66 -20.86 -3.23
C GLU A 260 4.40 -21.69 -3.50
N ASP A 261 3.21 -21.05 -3.49
CA ASP A 261 1.93 -21.70 -3.70
C ASP A 261 1.49 -21.73 -5.19
N ILE A 262 2.05 -20.82 -6.03
CA ILE A 262 1.76 -20.72 -7.46
C ILE A 262 2.76 -21.56 -8.26
N ASP A 263 2.27 -22.37 -9.19
CA ASP A 263 3.11 -23.12 -10.12
C ASP A 263 4.00 -22.15 -10.94
N THR A 264 5.28 -22.47 -11.07
CA THR A 264 6.26 -21.65 -11.79
C THR A 264 5.83 -21.34 -13.23
N SER A 265 5.11 -22.26 -13.90
CA SER A 265 4.59 -22.04 -15.25
C SER A 265 3.48 -20.98 -15.25
N LEU A 266 2.59 -21.01 -14.28
CA LEU A 266 1.52 -20.02 -14.09
C LEU A 266 2.10 -18.64 -13.72
N LEU A 267 3.10 -18.62 -12.85
CA LEU A 267 3.80 -17.39 -12.46
C LEU A 267 4.41 -16.68 -13.70
N GLN A 268 5.10 -17.42 -14.56
CA GLN A 268 5.67 -16.87 -15.79
C GLN A 268 4.60 -16.31 -16.75
N GLN A 269 3.45 -16.99 -16.87
CA GLN A 269 2.34 -16.52 -17.70
C GLN A 269 1.73 -15.23 -17.16
N ILE A 270 1.54 -15.13 -15.85
CA ILE A 270 1.03 -13.92 -15.18
C ILE A 270 2.01 -12.75 -15.37
N GLN A 271 3.29 -12.96 -15.13
CA GLN A 271 4.32 -11.91 -15.26
C GLN A 271 4.46 -11.40 -16.69
N ALA A 272 4.21 -12.26 -17.69
CA ALA A 272 4.31 -11.89 -19.10
C ALA A 272 3.20 -10.97 -19.60
N ILE A 273 2.14 -10.71 -18.82
CA ILE A 273 1.03 -9.83 -19.23
C ILE A 273 1.49 -8.38 -19.27
N PRO A 274 1.45 -7.72 -20.44
CA PRO A 274 1.76 -6.30 -20.55
C PRO A 274 0.58 -5.48 -20.00
N LEU A 275 0.83 -4.62 -19.02
CA LEU A 275 -0.17 -3.69 -18.52
C LEU A 275 -0.23 -2.43 -19.38
N VAL A 276 -1.46 -1.99 -19.67
CA VAL A 276 -1.75 -0.70 -20.32
C VAL A 276 -2.43 0.17 -19.26
N LEU A 277 -1.72 1.17 -18.75
CA LEU A 277 -2.17 2.06 -17.68
C LEU A 277 -1.98 3.54 -18.09
N GLU A 278 -2.30 3.88 -19.34
CA GLU A 278 -2.02 5.20 -19.93
C GLU A 278 -2.75 6.35 -19.21
N SER A 279 -3.98 6.13 -18.75
CA SER A 279 -4.75 7.11 -17.98
C SER A 279 -4.87 6.77 -16.50
N PHE A 280 -3.88 6.04 -15.96
CA PHE A 280 -3.82 5.70 -14.55
C PHE A 280 -2.87 6.65 -13.81
N HIS A 281 -3.40 7.50 -12.92
CA HIS A 281 -2.68 8.63 -12.35
C HIS A 281 -1.76 8.31 -11.17
N THR A 282 -1.45 7.03 -10.94
CA THR A 282 -0.51 6.62 -9.91
C THR A 282 0.33 5.43 -10.33
N GLN A 283 1.38 5.13 -9.59
CA GLN A 283 2.20 3.94 -9.84
C GLN A 283 1.75 2.82 -8.90
N LEU A 284 1.62 1.62 -9.45
CA LEU A 284 1.37 0.42 -8.66
C LEU A 284 2.67 -0.03 -7.99
N ARG A 285 2.57 -0.52 -6.76
CA ARG A 285 3.63 -1.27 -6.09
C ARG A 285 3.81 -2.61 -6.79
N HIS A 286 4.97 -3.24 -6.63
CA HIS A 286 5.29 -4.51 -7.29
C HIS A 286 4.21 -5.59 -7.03
N TYR A 287 3.84 -5.78 -5.77
CA TYR A 287 2.79 -6.74 -5.42
C TYR A 287 1.40 -6.37 -5.99
N GLN A 288 1.07 -5.07 -6.09
CA GLN A 288 -0.19 -4.61 -6.71
C GLN A 288 -0.18 -4.86 -8.22
N GLU A 289 0.95 -4.61 -8.88
CA GLU A 289 1.13 -4.92 -10.29
C GLU A 289 0.96 -6.42 -10.57
N PHE A 290 1.55 -7.26 -9.72
CA PHE A 290 1.34 -8.70 -9.77
C PHE A 290 -0.13 -9.06 -9.58
N GLY A 291 -0.82 -8.49 -8.58
CA GLY A 291 -2.25 -8.74 -8.34
C GLY A 291 -3.13 -8.34 -9.52
N VAL A 292 -2.83 -7.21 -10.17
CA VAL A 292 -3.53 -6.78 -11.41
C VAL A 292 -3.32 -7.79 -12.53
N LYS A 293 -2.08 -8.22 -12.79
CA LYS A 293 -1.75 -9.24 -13.81
C LYS A 293 -2.41 -10.58 -13.49
N TYR A 294 -2.42 -10.98 -12.22
CA TYR A 294 -3.08 -12.18 -11.76
C TYR A 294 -4.59 -12.16 -12.03
N ILE A 295 -5.28 -11.05 -11.71
CA ILE A 295 -6.72 -10.88 -11.97
C ILE A 295 -7.00 -10.92 -13.48
N LEU A 296 -6.18 -10.26 -14.29
CA LEU A 296 -6.32 -10.27 -15.75
C LEU A 296 -6.14 -11.67 -16.33
N HIS A 297 -5.20 -12.46 -15.79
CA HIS A 297 -4.95 -13.81 -16.25
C HIS A 297 -6.09 -14.78 -15.89
N GLN A 298 -6.47 -14.77 -14.61
CA GLN A 298 -7.42 -15.73 -14.05
C GLN A 298 -8.89 -15.37 -14.32
N LYS A 299 -9.18 -14.09 -14.61
CA LYS A 299 -10.50 -13.50 -14.89
C LYS A 299 -11.47 -13.56 -13.72
N ARG A 300 -11.50 -14.63 -12.93
CA ARG A 300 -12.43 -14.85 -11.83
C ARG A 300 -11.65 -15.13 -10.55
N VAL A 301 -11.55 -14.13 -9.66
CA VAL A 301 -10.59 -14.12 -8.54
C VAL A 301 -11.26 -13.72 -7.24
N LEU A 302 -10.87 -14.38 -6.16
CA LEU A 302 -11.04 -13.94 -4.79
C LEU A 302 -9.73 -13.31 -4.32
N LEU A 303 -9.71 -11.98 -4.18
CA LEU A 303 -8.57 -11.21 -3.66
C LEU A 303 -8.73 -11.05 -2.14
N GLY A 304 -7.98 -11.86 -1.40
CA GLY A 304 -7.98 -11.93 0.06
C GLY A 304 -6.86 -11.12 0.72
N ASP A 305 -6.25 -10.18 0.02
CA ASP A 305 -5.20 -9.31 0.56
C ASP A 305 -5.61 -8.68 1.88
N GLU A 306 -4.69 -8.61 2.82
CA GLU A 306 -4.91 -7.98 4.13
C GLU A 306 -5.39 -6.54 3.97
N MET A 307 -6.11 -6.04 4.97
CA MET A 307 -6.61 -4.64 4.95
C MET A 307 -5.44 -3.65 4.84
N GLY A 308 -5.63 -2.60 4.03
CA GLY A 308 -4.58 -1.59 3.80
C GLY A 308 -3.62 -1.87 2.65
N LEU A 309 -3.69 -3.04 1.99
CA LEU A 309 -2.86 -3.40 0.83
C LEU A 309 -3.37 -2.82 -0.51
N GLY A 310 -4.41 -2.01 -0.50
CA GLY A 310 -4.89 -1.34 -1.71
C GLY A 310 -5.62 -2.25 -2.69
N LYS A 311 -6.51 -3.13 -2.22
CA LYS A 311 -7.40 -3.93 -3.10
C LYS A 311 -8.18 -3.06 -4.09
N THR A 312 -8.69 -1.91 -3.63
CA THR A 312 -9.43 -0.95 -4.46
C THR A 312 -8.60 -0.44 -5.63
N ILE A 313 -7.33 -0.07 -5.39
CA ILE A 313 -6.44 0.44 -6.46
C ILE A 313 -6.13 -0.66 -7.48
N GLN A 314 -5.98 -1.91 -7.05
CA GLN A 314 -5.78 -3.04 -7.95
C GLN A 314 -7.01 -3.27 -8.84
N ALA A 315 -8.22 -3.24 -8.26
CA ALA A 315 -9.47 -3.37 -9.01
C ALA A 315 -9.65 -2.25 -10.05
N ILE A 316 -9.36 -0.99 -9.67
CA ILE A 316 -9.45 0.17 -10.58
C ILE A 316 -8.40 0.04 -11.71
N ALA A 317 -7.19 -0.42 -11.40
CA ALA A 317 -6.14 -0.64 -12.41
C ALA A 317 -6.53 -1.73 -13.42
N VAL A 318 -7.20 -2.82 -12.97
CA VAL A 318 -7.76 -3.84 -13.88
C VAL A 318 -8.81 -3.23 -14.79
N MET A 319 -9.77 -2.47 -14.25
CA MET A 319 -10.82 -1.82 -15.05
C MET A 319 -10.23 -0.82 -16.05
N ASN A 320 -9.22 -0.03 -15.64
CA ASN A 320 -8.51 0.88 -16.53
C ASN A 320 -7.82 0.14 -17.69
N HIS A 321 -7.09 -0.93 -17.39
CA HIS A 321 -6.46 -1.76 -18.41
C HIS A 321 -7.49 -2.33 -19.40
N LEU A 322 -8.59 -2.91 -18.90
CA LEU A 322 -9.65 -3.48 -19.72
C LEU A 322 -10.33 -2.40 -20.59
N HIS A 323 -10.54 -1.20 -20.05
CA HIS A 323 -11.09 -0.07 -20.80
C HIS A 323 -10.23 0.28 -22.02
N HIS A 324 -8.90 0.35 -21.85
CA HIS A 324 -7.96 0.56 -22.96
C HIS A 324 -7.91 -0.62 -23.95
N LYS A 325 -8.41 -1.79 -23.56
CA LYS A 325 -8.59 -2.94 -24.47
C LYS A 325 -9.96 -2.97 -25.16
N GLY A 326 -10.82 -1.96 -24.93
CA GLY A 326 -12.11 -1.80 -25.58
C GLY A 326 -13.32 -2.29 -24.78
N HIS A 327 -13.11 -2.75 -23.54
CA HIS A 327 -14.20 -3.08 -22.61
C HIS A 327 -14.88 -1.80 -22.11
N ARG A 328 -16.19 -1.83 -21.86
CA ARG A 328 -16.99 -0.62 -21.61
C ARG A 328 -17.80 -0.63 -20.33
N TYR A 329 -18.23 -1.79 -19.83
CA TYR A 329 -19.24 -1.90 -18.77
C TYR A 329 -18.69 -2.56 -17.53
N PHE A 330 -18.41 -1.74 -16.51
CA PHE A 330 -17.86 -2.16 -15.23
C PHE A 330 -18.87 -1.91 -14.11
N LEU A 331 -19.06 -2.88 -13.23
CA LEU A 331 -19.99 -2.78 -12.10
C LEU A 331 -19.24 -3.03 -10.78
N VAL A 332 -19.31 -2.09 -9.86
CA VAL A 332 -18.79 -2.22 -8.50
C VAL A 332 -19.95 -2.35 -7.53
N ILE A 333 -20.01 -3.46 -6.81
CA ILE A 333 -20.99 -3.75 -5.76
C ILE A 333 -20.28 -3.64 -4.42
N CYS A 334 -20.72 -2.72 -3.56
CA CYS A 334 -20.08 -2.46 -2.28
C CYS A 334 -21.10 -2.10 -1.18
N PRO A 335 -20.70 -2.09 0.10
CA PRO A 335 -21.53 -1.54 1.18
C PRO A 335 -21.88 -0.07 0.92
N ALA A 336 -23.10 0.34 1.31
CA ALA A 336 -23.60 1.70 1.05
C ALA A 336 -22.66 2.83 1.51
N GLY A 337 -21.92 2.59 2.61
CA GLY A 337 -20.95 3.56 3.12
C GLY A 337 -19.70 3.73 2.26
N LEU A 338 -19.43 2.84 1.32
CA LEU A 338 -18.25 2.88 0.44
C LEU A 338 -18.53 3.51 -0.93
N LEU A 339 -19.78 3.73 -1.30
CA LEU A 339 -20.17 4.25 -2.63
C LEU A 339 -19.37 5.50 -3.05
N LEU A 340 -19.36 6.50 -2.17
CA LEU A 340 -18.68 7.77 -2.46
C LEU A 340 -17.14 7.62 -2.44
N ASN A 341 -16.62 6.74 -1.59
CA ASN A 341 -15.19 6.46 -1.57
C ASN A 341 -14.74 5.84 -2.91
N TRP A 342 -15.50 4.85 -3.40
CA TRP A 342 -15.23 4.25 -4.72
C TRP A 342 -15.24 5.28 -5.83
N LYS A 343 -16.28 6.14 -5.86
CA LYS A 343 -16.39 7.20 -6.87
C LYS A 343 -15.15 8.10 -6.87
N ARG A 344 -14.74 8.56 -5.69
CA ARG A 344 -13.56 9.44 -5.55
C ARG A 344 -12.25 8.78 -5.93
N GLU A 345 -12.06 7.53 -5.53
CA GLU A 345 -10.85 6.79 -5.90
C GLU A 345 -10.78 6.58 -7.42
N ILE A 346 -11.90 6.29 -8.08
CA ILE A 346 -11.96 6.18 -9.55
C ILE A 346 -11.61 7.52 -10.20
N GLU A 347 -12.27 8.62 -9.79
CA GLU A 347 -12.04 9.96 -10.32
C GLU A 347 -10.61 10.48 -10.04
N LYS A 348 -10.01 10.07 -8.92
CA LYS A 348 -8.63 10.41 -8.57
C LYS A 348 -7.60 9.63 -9.39
N LEU A 349 -7.88 8.36 -9.65
CA LEU A 349 -6.90 7.43 -10.20
C LEU A 349 -6.99 7.27 -11.71
N THR A 350 -8.12 7.65 -12.33
CA THR A 350 -8.36 7.45 -13.76
C THR A 350 -9.20 8.59 -14.36
N ASP A 351 -9.21 8.65 -15.69
CA ASP A 351 -10.12 9.53 -16.46
C ASP A 351 -11.49 8.86 -16.75
N MET A 352 -11.75 7.68 -16.19
CA MET A 352 -12.98 6.93 -16.43
C MET A 352 -14.18 7.57 -15.72
N GLN A 353 -15.34 7.57 -16.39
CA GLN A 353 -16.57 8.07 -15.80
C GLN A 353 -17.12 7.11 -14.73
N ALA A 354 -17.47 7.63 -13.56
CA ALA A 354 -18.02 6.90 -12.43
C ALA A 354 -19.48 7.33 -12.14
N TYR A 355 -20.40 6.37 -12.19
CA TYR A 355 -21.83 6.57 -11.98
C TYR A 355 -22.29 5.94 -10.68
N MET A 356 -22.85 6.73 -9.77
CA MET A 356 -23.30 6.24 -8.48
C MET A 356 -24.79 5.92 -8.51
N LEU A 357 -25.14 4.64 -8.61
CA LEU A 357 -26.50 4.14 -8.72
C LEU A 357 -27.14 3.99 -7.32
N HIS A 358 -27.48 5.14 -6.69
CA HIS A 358 -28.05 5.17 -5.35
C HIS A 358 -29.03 6.34 -5.18
N GLY A 359 -30.15 6.13 -4.47
CA GLY A 359 -31.15 7.18 -4.19
C GLY A 359 -31.78 7.74 -5.47
N SER A 360 -31.65 9.05 -5.71
CA SER A 360 -32.09 9.71 -6.95
C SER A 360 -31.19 9.42 -8.15
N GLY A 361 -29.99 8.87 -7.93
CA GLY A 361 -28.99 8.56 -8.97
C GLY A 361 -29.31 7.33 -9.83
N PHE A 362 -30.50 6.72 -9.65
CA PHE A 362 -30.97 5.68 -10.60
C PHE A 362 -31.22 6.21 -12.02
N SER A 363 -31.34 7.51 -12.19
CA SER A 363 -31.33 8.17 -13.52
C SER A 363 -30.00 7.98 -14.25
N ASP A 364 -28.89 7.85 -13.50
CA ASP A 364 -27.55 7.65 -14.06
C ASP A 364 -27.39 6.25 -14.68
N TYR A 365 -28.29 5.32 -14.37
CA TYR A 365 -28.29 3.98 -14.96
C TYR A 365 -28.44 4.00 -16.48
N GLU A 366 -29.38 4.79 -17.00
CA GLU A 366 -29.60 4.89 -18.45
C GLU A 366 -28.41 5.59 -19.13
N ILE A 367 -27.78 6.56 -18.46
CA ILE A 367 -26.58 7.23 -18.97
C ILE A 367 -25.41 6.22 -19.03
N TRP A 368 -25.17 5.51 -17.94
CA TRP A 368 -24.14 4.48 -17.91
C TRP A 368 -24.36 3.39 -18.97
N LYS A 369 -25.62 2.97 -19.16
CA LYS A 369 -25.99 1.98 -20.17
C LYS A 369 -25.70 2.46 -21.60
N SER A 370 -25.84 3.76 -21.86
CA SER A 370 -25.49 4.40 -23.13
C SER A 370 -23.99 4.59 -23.31
N ASP A 371 -23.33 5.15 -22.32
CA ASP A 371 -21.98 5.69 -22.45
C ASP A 371 -20.91 4.69 -22.04
N GLY A 372 -21.24 3.72 -21.18
CA GLY A 372 -20.28 2.84 -20.54
C GLY A 372 -19.60 3.51 -19.33
N GLY A 373 -18.54 2.93 -18.81
CA GLY A 373 -17.82 3.40 -17.64
C GLY A 373 -18.05 2.51 -16.42
N ILE A 374 -17.85 3.04 -15.21
CA ILE A 374 -17.94 2.30 -13.97
C ILE A 374 -19.23 2.68 -13.22
N ALA A 375 -20.16 1.75 -13.09
CA ALA A 375 -21.31 1.88 -12.21
C ALA A 375 -20.98 1.40 -10.80
N ILE A 376 -21.39 2.13 -9.79
CA ILE A 376 -21.17 1.82 -8.37
C ILE A 376 -22.52 1.70 -7.69
N ILE A 377 -22.79 0.54 -7.08
CA ILE A 377 -24.07 0.25 -6.46
C ILE A 377 -23.89 -0.44 -5.11
N ASN A 378 -24.81 -0.22 -4.18
CA ASN A 378 -24.84 -0.98 -2.94
C ASN A 378 -25.64 -2.29 -3.09
N TYR A 379 -25.39 -3.25 -2.21
CA TYR A 379 -26.03 -4.58 -2.23
C TYR A 379 -27.56 -4.51 -2.30
N GLU A 380 -28.18 -3.62 -1.53
CA GLU A 380 -29.62 -3.42 -1.48
C GLU A 380 -30.17 -2.69 -2.72
N GLY A 381 -29.29 -1.98 -3.45
CA GLY A 381 -29.64 -1.29 -4.68
C GLY A 381 -29.85 -2.21 -5.86
N LEU A 382 -29.24 -3.40 -5.84
CA LEU A 382 -29.36 -4.39 -6.92
C LEU A 382 -30.80 -4.87 -7.14
N ASP A 383 -31.66 -4.83 -6.11
CA ASP A 383 -33.08 -5.16 -6.24
C ASP A 383 -33.88 -4.14 -7.07
N LYS A 384 -33.37 -2.92 -7.18
CA LYS A 384 -34.08 -1.77 -7.81
C LYS A 384 -33.74 -1.61 -9.28
N ILE A 385 -32.72 -2.29 -9.76
CA ILE A 385 -32.27 -2.22 -11.16
C ILE A 385 -32.52 -3.57 -11.83
N ILE A 386 -33.25 -3.53 -12.94
CA ILE A 386 -33.46 -4.71 -13.79
C ILE A 386 -32.41 -4.66 -14.89
N PHE A 387 -31.36 -5.47 -14.70
CA PHE A 387 -30.41 -5.71 -15.77
C PHE A 387 -31.01 -6.69 -16.77
N ASP A 388 -30.93 -6.37 -18.05
CA ASP A 388 -31.28 -7.31 -19.11
C ASP A 388 -30.38 -8.55 -19.00
N LYS A 389 -30.91 -9.75 -19.25
CA LYS A 389 -30.14 -10.99 -19.11
C LYS A 389 -28.89 -11.04 -19.98
N ASP A 390 -28.95 -10.36 -21.13
CA ASP A 390 -27.88 -10.33 -22.13
C ASP A 390 -27.09 -9.01 -22.08
N PHE A 391 -27.18 -8.24 -20.99
CA PHE A 391 -26.40 -6.99 -20.87
C PHE A 391 -24.91 -7.33 -20.77
N PRO A 392 -24.05 -6.76 -21.62
CA PRO A 392 -22.64 -7.13 -21.72
C PRO A 392 -21.83 -6.53 -20.56
N LEU A 393 -21.86 -7.16 -19.39
CA LEU A 393 -20.97 -6.79 -18.30
C LEU A 393 -19.58 -7.33 -18.56
N ASP A 394 -18.59 -6.44 -18.66
CA ASP A 394 -17.18 -6.84 -18.83
C ASP A 394 -16.57 -7.30 -17.52
N MET A 395 -16.76 -6.53 -16.44
CA MET A 395 -16.23 -6.88 -15.13
C MET A 395 -17.19 -6.51 -14.00
N VAL A 396 -17.33 -7.40 -13.03
CA VAL A 396 -18.01 -7.16 -11.75
C VAL A 396 -17.02 -7.26 -10.61
N VAL A 397 -16.96 -6.20 -9.80
CA VAL A 397 -16.19 -6.14 -8.55
C VAL A 397 -17.16 -6.19 -7.37
N VAL A 398 -16.93 -7.09 -6.44
CA VAL A 398 -17.72 -7.25 -5.21
C VAL A 398 -16.81 -6.94 -4.02
N ASP A 399 -16.98 -5.77 -3.45
CA ASP A 399 -16.19 -5.33 -2.31
C ASP A 399 -16.83 -5.78 -0.99
N GLU A 400 -16.00 -6.17 -0.03
CA GLU A 400 -16.39 -6.81 1.22
C GLU A 400 -17.27 -8.05 0.97
N ALA A 401 -16.76 -8.98 0.17
CA ALA A 401 -17.47 -10.17 -0.31
C ALA A 401 -18.06 -11.06 0.80
N HIS A 402 -17.64 -10.90 2.06
CA HIS A 402 -18.25 -11.57 3.20
C HIS A 402 -19.74 -11.19 3.40
N PHE A 403 -20.24 -10.12 2.79
CA PHE A 403 -21.68 -9.79 2.77
C PHE A 403 -22.53 -10.76 1.95
N VAL A 404 -21.93 -11.52 1.05
CA VAL A 404 -22.62 -12.48 0.16
C VAL A 404 -22.42 -13.94 0.55
N LYS A 405 -22.02 -14.22 1.78
CA LYS A 405 -21.79 -15.57 2.29
C LYS A 405 -23.06 -16.42 2.51
N ASN A 406 -24.21 -15.81 2.71
CA ASN A 406 -25.47 -16.52 2.93
C ASN A 406 -26.20 -16.75 1.61
N LYS A 407 -26.27 -18.00 1.15
CA LYS A 407 -26.91 -18.42 -0.11
C LYS A 407 -28.38 -18.02 -0.21
N GLU A 408 -29.10 -18.00 0.90
CA GLU A 408 -30.54 -17.71 0.94
C GLU A 408 -30.84 -16.21 0.91
N ALA A 409 -29.86 -15.37 1.16
CA ALA A 409 -30.06 -13.91 1.17
C ALA A 409 -30.32 -13.38 -0.24
N GLN A 410 -31.29 -12.48 -0.38
CA GLN A 410 -31.63 -11.84 -1.66
C GLN A 410 -30.43 -11.12 -2.28
N ARG A 411 -29.66 -10.38 -1.46
CA ARG A 411 -28.43 -9.70 -1.91
C ARG A 411 -27.41 -10.66 -2.53
N THR A 412 -27.28 -11.87 -1.98
CA THR A 412 -26.37 -12.90 -2.50
C THR A 412 -26.83 -13.38 -3.88
N ARG A 413 -28.11 -13.72 -4.02
CA ARG A 413 -28.67 -14.18 -5.31
C ARG A 413 -28.52 -13.12 -6.40
N ASN A 414 -28.75 -11.85 -6.07
CA ASN A 414 -28.59 -10.76 -7.02
C ASN A 414 -27.14 -10.55 -7.43
N THR A 415 -26.22 -10.59 -6.47
CA THR A 415 -24.78 -10.46 -6.74
C THR A 415 -24.27 -11.60 -7.62
N VAL A 416 -24.63 -12.86 -7.31
CA VAL A 416 -24.24 -14.03 -8.11
C VAL A 416 -24.77 -13.92 -9.55
N ARG A 417 -26.01 -13.46 -9.74
CA ARG A 417 -26.55 -13.22 -11.08
C ARG A 417 -25.72 -12.22 -11.88
N MET A 418 -25.21 -11.15 -11.26
CA MET A 418 -24.33 -10.17 -11.96
C MET A 418 -22.98 -10.81 -12.33
N ILE A 419 -22.41 -11.60 -11.42
CA ILE A 419 -21.15 -12.30 -11.64
C ILE A 419 -21.25 -13.31 -12.79
N GLU A 420 -22.35 -14.03 -12.88
CA GLU A 420 -22.58 -15.00 -13.97
C GLU A 420 -22.64 -14.33 -15.35
N GLN A 421 -23.06 -13.07 -15.42
CA GLN A 421 -23.14 -12.29 -16.68
C GLN A 421 -21.80 -11.65 -17.08
N ALA A 422 -20.81 -11.57 -16.17
CA ALA A 422 -19.57 -10.88 -16.41
C ALA A 422 -18.45 -11.81 -16.88
N GLU A 423 -17.60 -11.33 -17.79
CA GLU A 423 -16.39 -12.01 -18.19
C GLU A 423 -15.36 -12.05 -17.05
N TYR A 424 -15.15 -10.92 -16.38
CA TYR A 424 -14.27 -10.79 -15.23
C TYR A 424 -15.07 -10.64 -13.94
N ALA A 425 -14.71 -11.40 -12.92
CA ALA A 425 -15.35 -11.33 -11.60
C ALA A 425 -14.29 -11.25 -10.50
N LEU A 426 -14.34 -10.19 -9.71
CA LEU A 426 -13.41 -9.96 -8.60
C LEU A 426 -14.17 -9.86 -7.28
N TYR A 427 -14.01 -10.83 -6.42
CA TYR A 427 -14.37 -10.72 -5.02
C TYR A 427 -13.21 -10.15 -4.23
N MET A 428 -13.47 -9.15 -3.39
CA MET A 428 -12.48 -8.55 -2.52
C MET A 428 -12.93 -8.63 -1.06
N THR A 429 -12.05 -9.09 -0.19
CA THR A 429 -12.30 -9.11 1.24
C THR A 429 -10.99 -9.15 2.01
N GLY A 430 -10.93 -8.47 3.16
CA GLY A 430 -9.80 -8.54 4.08
C GLY A 430 -9.92 -9.64 5.14
N THR A 431 -11.06 -10.31 5.23
CA THR A 431 -11.39 -11.22 6.34
C THR A 431 -11.85 -12.62 5.89
N ALA A 432 -11.80 -12.90 4.60
CA ALA A 432 -12.60 -13.97 3.98
C ALA A 432 -12.33 -15.40 4.47
N ILE A 433 -11.09 -15.72 4.83
CA ILE A 433 -10.73 -17.14 4.87
C ILE A 433 -10.49 -17.64 6.28
N GLU A 434 -10.17 -16.75 7.16
CA GLU A 434 -9.65 -17.10 8.46
C GLU A 434 -10.73 -17.59 9.40
N ASN A 435 -11.98 -17.36 9.02
CA ASN A 435 -13.10 -17.55 9.93
C ASN A 435 -14.04 -18.70 9.55
N ASN A 436 -14.07 -19.11 8.28
CA ASN A 436 -14.97 -20.21 7.85
C ASN A 436 -14.57 -20.76 6.47
N VAL A 437 -14.03 -21.96 6.45
CA VAL A 437 -13.67 -22.67 5.21
C VAL A 437 -14.90 -22.92 4.33
N ASP A 438 -16.07 -23.10 4.93
CA ASP A 438 -17.33 -23.27 4.19
C ASP A 438 -17.76 -22.01 3.47
N GLU A 439 -17.60 -20.84 4.11
CA GLU A 439 -17.84 -19.53 3.48
C GLU A 439 -16.89 -19.28 2.31
N MET A 440 -15.60 -19.59 2.49
CA MET A 440 -14.63 -19.53 1.41
C MET A 440 -15.00 -20.46 0.25
N CYS A 441 -15.28 -21.73 0.54
CA CYS A 441 -15.68 -22.69 -0.48
C CYS A 441 -16.92 -22.23 -1.25
N TYR A 442 -17.85 -21.53 -0.59
CA TYR A 442 -19.00 -20.95 -1.25
C TYR A 442 -18.62 -19.77 -2.17
N LEU A 443 -17.76 -18.87 -1.71
CA LEU A 443 -17.28 -17.77 -2.57
C LEU A 443 -16.52 -18.33 -3.79
N LEU A 444 -15.72 -19.37 -3.59
CA LEU A 444 -15.04 -20.08 -4.68
C LEU A 444 -16.05 -20.77 -5.62
N GLU A 445 -17.14 -21.37 -5.09
CA GLU A 445 -18.22 -21.97 -5.89
C GLU A 445 -18.85 -20.95 -6.84
N CYS A 446 -19.04 -19.70 -6.37
CA CYS A 446 -19.57 -18.61 -7.20
C CYS A 446 -18.59 -18.15 -8.29
N LEU A 447 -17.27 -18.25 -8.06
CA LEU A 447 -16.25 -17.84 -9.01
C LEU A 447 -15.84 -18.97 -9.95
N ASN A 448 -15.56 -20.13 -9.41
CA ASN A 448 -15.11 -21.32 -10.15
C ASN A 448 -15.66 -22.61 -9.55
N PRO A 449 -16.83 -23.10 -10.02
CA PRO A 449 -17.47 -24.30 -9.49
C PRO A 449 -16.59 -25.56 -9.56
N SER A 450 -15.72 -25.67 -10.57
CA SER A 450 -14.83 -26.83 -10.73
C SER A 450 -13.83 -26.95 -9.59
N ILE A 451 -13.15 -25.84 -9.25
CA ILE A 451 -12.20 -25.79 -8.13
C ILE A 451 -12.95 -26.00 -6.81
N ALA A 452 -14.13 -25.41 -6.66
CA ALA A 452 -14.92 -25.58 -5.44
C ALA A 452 -15.29 -27.04 -5.18
N ILE A 453 -15.64 -27.82 -6.21
CA ILE A 453 -15.92 -29.25 -6.10
C ILE A 453 -14.66 -30.00 -5.63
N GLU A 454 -13.51 -29.73 -6.24
CA GLU A 454 -12.25 -30.40 -5.89
C GLU A 454 -11.82 -30.13 -4.44
N VAL A 455 -12.03 -28.92 -3.92
CA VAL A 455 -11.59 -28.54 -2.56
C VAL A 455 -12.64 -28.85 -1.49
N LYS A 456 -13.89 -29.09 -1.87
CA LYS A 456 -14.99 -29.40 -0.93
C LYS A 456 -14.70 -30.61 -0.07
N ASP A 457 -14.13 -31.67 -0.65
CA ASP A 457 -13.76 -32.90 0.05
C ASP A 457 -12.41 -32.77 0.79
N MET A 458 -11.66 -31.68 0.57
CA MET A 458 -10.36 -31.39 1.18
C MET A 458 -10.45 -30.38 2.33
N LYS A 459 -11.63 -30.01 2.80
CA LYS A 459 -11.84 -29.00 3.86
C LYS A 459 -11.02 -29.24 5.11
N TYR A 460 -10.86 -30.51 5.52
CA TYR A 460 -10.03 -30.94 6.64
C TYR A 460 -8.52 -30.78 6.38
N LEU A 461 -8.11 -30.58 5.11
CA LEU A 461 -6.74 -30.30 4.69
C LEU A 461 -6.55 -28.83 4.30
N ALA A 462 -7.47 -27.94 4.67
CA ALA A 462 -7.41 -26.52 4.31
C ALA A 462 -6.08 -25.82 4.69
N LYS A 463 -5.31 -26.45 5.55
CA LYS A 463 -3.96 -26.08 6.02
C LYS A 463 -2.81 -26.64 5.22
N ALA A 464 -3.03 -27.73 4.50
CA ALA A 464 -1.96 -28.38 3.77
C ALA A 464 -1.59 -27.55 2.53
N ASP A 465 -0.31 -27.53 2.18
CA ASP A 465 0.22 -26.92 0.95
C ASP A 465 -0.58 -27.37 -0.29
N LEU A 466 -1.09 -28.60 -0.25
CA LEU A 466 -1.90 -29.15 -1.33
C LEU A 466 -3.22 -28.38 -1.52
N PHE A 467 -3.89 -27.97 -0.44
CA PHE A 467 -5.12 -27.17 -0.52
C PHE A 467 -4.80 -25.77 -1.06
N ARG A 468 -3.76 -25.11 -0.53
CA ARG A 468 -3.32 -23.78 -1.00
C ARG A 468 -2.99 -23.79 -2.48
N LYS A 469 -2.22 -24.76 -2.95
CA LYS A 469 -1.90 -24.93 -4.37
C LYS A 469 -3.14 -25.18 -5.25
N LYS A 470 -4.15 -25.86 -4.73
CA LYS A 470 -5.40 -26.11 -5.45
C LYS A 470 -6.26 -24.86 -5.63
N ILE A 471 -6.29 -23.96 -4.63
CA ILE A 471 -7.05 -22.72 -4.70
C ILE A 471 -6.25 -21.57 -5.33
N ALA A 472 -4.92 -21.69 -5.44
CA ALA A 472 -4.04 -20.68 -6.02
C ALA A 472 -4.45 -20.15 -7.43
N PRO A 473 -5.17 -20.89 -8.29
CA PRO A 473 -5.72 -20.33 -9.53
C PRO A 473 -6.88 -19.34 -9.35
N VAL A 474 -7.54 -19.30 -8.21
CA VAL A 474 -8.72 -18.44 -7.96
C VAL A 474 -8.59 -17.56 -6.73
N TYR A 475 -7.58 -17.78 -5.93
CA TYR A 475 -7.37 -17.10 -4.66
C TYR A 475 -5.97 -16.53 -4.55
N LEU A 476 -5.91 -15.22 -4.30
CA LEU A 476 -4.67 -14.50 -4.04
C LEU A 476 -4.77 -13.81 -2.69
N ARG A 477 -3.84 -14.09 -1.77
CA ARG A 477 -3.76 -13.45 -0.46
C ARG A 477 -2.34 -13.09 -0.11
N ARG A 478 -2.15 -11.88 0.44
CA ARG A 478 -0.87 -11.39 0.95
C ARG A 478 -1.08 -10.71 2.30
N LYS A 479 -0.10 -10.84 3.18
CA LYS A 479 -0.07 -10.15 4.48
C LYS A 479 0.70 -8.84 4.34
N ARG A 480 0.39 -7.85 5.18
CA ARG A 480 1.11 -6.57 5.20
C ARG A 480 2.58 -6.75 5.52
N THR A 481 2.89 -7.66 6.46
CA THR A 481 4.26 -8.00 6.86
C THR A 481 5.11 -8.52 5.71
N ASP A 482 4.48 -9.14 4.72
CA ASP A 482 5.19 -9.79 3.62
C ASP A 482 5.48 -8.82 2.47
N VAL A 483 4.64 -7.79 2.30
CA VAL A 483 4.70 -6.90 1.13
C VAL A 483 4.93 -5.41 1.45
N LEU A 484 4.65 -4.94 2.68
CA LEU A 484 4.87 -3.56 3.10
C LEU A 484 6.02 -3.47 4.09
N MET A 485 7.20 -3.38 3.54
CA MET A 485 8.45 -3.34 4.30
C MET A 485 8.71 -2.01 4.99
N GLU A 486 8.01 -0.96 4.56
CA GLU A 486 8.17 0.42 5.03
C GLU A 486 7.26 0.79 6.19
N LEU A 487 6.28 -0.06 6.54
CA LEU A 487 5.37 0.28 7.63
C LEU A 487 6.13 0.53 8.93
N PRO A 488 5.81 1.61 9.65
CA PRO A 488 6.40 1.88 10.95
C PRO A 488 6.02 0.81 11.96
N GLU A 489 6.66 0.84 13.09
CA GLU A 489 6.33 -0.05 14.19
C GLU A 489 4.90 0.20 14.69
N LEU A 490 4.20 -0.87 15.04
CA LEU A 490 2.88 -0.84 15.66
C LEU A 490 3.01 -1.42 17.07
N THR A 491 2.77 -0.60 18.08
CA THR A 491 2.81 -1.04 19.48
C THR A 491 1.42 -1.03 20.10
N ILE A 492 1.00 -2.15 20.68
CA ILE A 492 -0.30 -2.28 21.35
C ILE A 492 -0.06 -2.40 22.85
N HIS A 493 -0.66 -1.50 23.60
CA HIS A 493 -0.62 -1.46 25.06
C HIS A 493 -1.99 -1.75 25.67
N ASP A 494 -2.04 -2.71 26.60
CA ASP A 494 -3.21 -2.96 27.43
C ASP A 494 -3.11 -2.11 28.70
N GLU A 495 -3.92 -1.06 28.78
CA GLU A 495 -3.96 -0.10 29.88
C GLU A 495 -5.02 -0.52 30.92
N TRP A 496 -4.57 -1.14 31.99
CA TRP A 496 -5.44 -1.62 33.06
C TRP A 496 -5.75 -0.53 34.08
N CYS A 497 -7.03 -0.18 34.22
CA CYS A 497 -7.54 0.81 35.17
C CYS A 497 -8.29 0.12 36.30
N MET A 498 -7.98 0.47 37.52
CA MET A 498 -8.69 -0.02 38.72
C MET A 498 -9.98 0.75 38.89
N MET A 499 -11.11 0.07 39.07
CA MET A 499 -12.40 0.72 39.30
C MET A 499 -12.43 1.42 40.69
N ASN A 500 -13.04 2.58 40.76
CA ASN A 500 -13.36 3.23 42.02
C ASN A 500 -14.60 2.62 42.66
N GLU A 501 -14.95 3.04 43.90
CA GLU A 501 -16.07 2.48 44.62
C GLU A 501 -17.43 2.65 43.91
N GLU A 502 -17.67 3.78 43.25
CA GLU A 502 -18.90 4.04 42.47
C GLU A 502 -19.01 3.13 41.26
N GLU A 503 -17.90 2.94 40.56
CA GLU A 503 -17.82 2.04 39.39
C GLU A 503 -18.06 0.59 39.84
N ILE A 504 -17.48 0.14 40.94
CA ILE A 504 -17.69 -1.21 41.52
C ILE A 504 -19.16 -1.46 41.83
N VAL A 505 -19.84 -0.49 42.48
CA VAL A 505 -21.27 -0.60 42.78
C VAL A 505 -22.10 -0.68 41.48
N SER A 506 -21.78 0.13 40.50
CA SER A 506 -22.47 0.15 39.23
C SER A 506 -22.23 -1.14 38.44
N TYR A 507 -21.00 -1.67 38.48
CA TYR A 507 -20.64 -2.96 37.85
C TYR A 507 -21.44 -4.13 38.50
N ARG A 508 -21.50 -4.19 39.81
CA ARG A 508 -22.29 -5.19 40.52
C ARG A 508 -23.76 -5.18 40.08
N LYS A 509 -24.38 -4.00 40.00
CA LYS A 509 -25.78 -3.86 39.52
C LYS A 509 -25.92 -4.36 38.08
N ALA A 510 -24.94 -4.08 37.19
CA ALA A 510 -24.95 -4.57 35.81
C ALA A 510 -24.85 -6.10 35.75
N VAL A 511 -23.98 -6.72 36.58
CA VAL A 511 -23.83 -8.18 36.68
C VAL A 511 -25.10 -8.83 37.25
N GLU A 512 -25.68 -8.28 38.32
CA GLU A 512 -26.94 -8.77 38.93
C GLU A 512 -28.11 -8.74 37.95
N SER A 513 -28.24 -7.63 37.20
CA SER A 513 -29.27 -7.48 36.16
C SER A 513 -29.02 -8.36 34.93
N GLY A 514 -27.82 -8.92 34.79
CA GLY A 514 -27.42 -9.69 33.57
C GLY A 514 -27.28 -8.82 32.33
N ASN A 515 -27.08 -7.52 32.46
CA ASN A 515 -26.94 -6.61 31.35
C ASN A 515 -25.47 -6.56 30.87
N PHE A 516 -25.15 -7.43 29.93
CA PHE A 516 -23.81 -7.55 29.36
C PHE A 516 -23.25 -6.25 28.76
N MET A 517 -24.09 -5.47 28.06
CA MET A 517 -23.64 -4.20 27.47
C MET A 517 -23.39 -3.14 28.57
N ALA A 518 -24.16 -3.13 29.63
CA ALA A 518 -23.91 -2.27 30.78
C ALA A 518 -22.58 -2.64 31.47
N MET A 519 -22.27 -3.95 31.66
CA MET A 519 -20.99 -4.38 32.21
C MET A 519 -19.79 -3.83 31.46
N ARG A 520 -19.84 -3.79 30.13
CA ARG A 520 -18.79 -3.27 29.27
C ARG A 520 -18.65 -1.75 29.30
N ARG A 521 -19.68 -1.04 29.71
CA ARG A 521 -19.75 0.43 29.69
C ARG A 521 -19.57 1.09 31.05
N VAL A 522 -19.66 0.36 32.13
CA VAL A 522 -19.75 0.91 33.51
C VAL A 522 -18.75 2.02 33.77
N SER A 523 -17.48 1.85 33.39
CA SER A 523 -16.45 2.87 33.64
C SER A 523 -16.62 4.16 32.82
N TRP A 524 -17.56 4.23 31.90
CA TRP A 524 -17.84 5.42 31.07
C TRP A 524 -19.11 6.19 31.55
N ASP A 525 -19.77 5.71 32.61
CA ASP A 525 -20.99 6.32 33.14
C ASP A 525 -20.70 7.25 34.34
N SER A 526 -19.45 7.32 34.82
CA SER A 526 -19.03 8.15 35.96
C SER A 526 -18.03 9.24 35.53
N LEU A 527 -18.20 10.46 36.04
CA LEU A 527 -17.25 11.58 35.82
C LEU A 527 -15.89 11.33 36.48
N ASN A 528 -15.86 10.52 37.56
CA ASN A 528 -14.64 10.18 38.29
C ASN A 528 -14.04 8.85 37.83
N SER A 529 -14.36 8.37 36.62
CA SER A 529 -13.85 7.12 36.09
C SER A 529 -12.35 7.16 35.91
N THR A 530 -11.65 6.17 36.45
CA THR A 530 -10.21 6.01 36.30
C THR A 530 -9.82 5.75 34.84
N LYS A 531 -10.69 5.04 34.10
CA LYS A 531 -10.53 4.81 32.67
C LYS A 531 -10.66 6.11 31.86
N ALA A 532 -11.62 6.98 32.23
CA ALA A 532 -11.79 8.28 31.61
C ALA A 532 -10.62 9.23 31.91
N GLU A 533 -10.13 9.25 33.15
CA GLU A 533 -8.92 10.02 33.53
C GLU A 533 -7.73 9.59 32.70
N ARG A 534 -7.47 8.28 32.58
CA ARG A 534 -6.35 7.75 31.80
C ARG A 534 -6.47 8.10 30.33
N MET A 535 -7.65 8.03 29.76
CA MET A 535 -7.90 8.46 28.38
C MET A 535 -7.56 9.93 28.16
N VAL A 536 -8.01 10.81 29.08
CA VAL A 536 -7.72 12.25 29.00
C VAL A 536 -6.22 12.51 29.11
N GLU A 537 -5.52 11.85 30.03
CA GLU A 537 -4.06 11.95 30.16
C GLU A 537 -3.36 11.60 28.85
N LEU A 538 -3.67 10.44 28.24
CA LEU A 538 -3.10 9.99 26.98
C LEU A 538 -3.37 11.00 25.84
N CYS A 539 -4.59 11.53 25.77
CA CYS A 539 -4.96 12.53 24.80
C CYS A 539 -4.18 13.84 24.99
N LEU A 540 -4.10 14.34 26.23
CA LEU A 540 -3.41 15.60 26.52
C LEU A 540 -1.90 15.48 26.28
N GLN A 541 -1.30 14.35 26.64
CA GLN A 541 0.10 14.07 26.35
C GLN A 541 0.34 14.07 24.83
N ALA A 542 -0.44 13.31 24.08
CA ALA A 542 -0.30 13.22 22.63
C ALA A 542 -0.46 14.59 21.94
N LEU A 543 -1.48 15.37 22.36
CA LEU A 543 -1.70 16.72 21.84
C LEU A 543 -0.54 17.67 22.19
N GLY A 544 0.04 17.52 23.38
CA GLY A 544 1.23 18.28 23.80
C GLY A 544 2.47 17.98 22.96
N GLU A 545 2.56 16.76 22.44
CA GLU A 545 3.61 16.30 21.52
C GLU A 545 3.30 16.64 20.05
N GLY A 546 2.16 17.28 19.75
CA GLY A 546 1.71 17.59 18.40
C GLY A 546 1.12 16.41 17.63
N ARG A 547 0.86 15.28 18.30
CA ARG A 547 0.33 14.05 17.70
C ARG A 547 -1.19 14.05 17.64
N LYS A 548 -1.75 13.44 16.61
CA LYS A 548 -3.19 13.27 16.41
C LYS A 548 -3.66 11.97 17.02
N VAL A 549 -4.85 12.02 17.65
CA VAL A 549 -5.45 10.89 18.38
C VAL A 549 -6.77 10.48 17.73
N VAL A 550 -6.98 9.18 17.54
CA VAL A 550 -8.28 8.61 17.18
C VAL A 550 -8.79 7.76 18.33
N ILE A 551 -10.05 7.97 18.73
CA ILE A 551 -10.70 7.21 19.80
C ILE A 551 -11.82 6.38 19.19
N PHE A 552 -11.79 5.07 19.41
CA PHE A 552 -12.83 4.16 18.99
C PHE A 552 -13.63 3.63 20.17
N SER A 553 -14.95 3.62 20.04
CA SER A 553 -15.86 2.92 20.93
C SER A 553 -17.05 2.34 20.17
N TYR A 554 -17.58 1.24 20.66
CA TYR A 554 -18.85 0.68 20.20
C TYR A 554 -20.04 1.57 20.61
N PHE A 555 -19.94 2.22 21.77
CA PHE A 555 -21.00 2.99 22.40
C PHE A 555 -20.94 4.48 22.02
N LEU A 556 -22.05 5.01 21.49
CA LEU A 556 -22.14 6.43 21.15
C LEU A 556 -22.15 7.33 22.39
N GLU A 557 -22.74 6.86 23.46
CA GLU A 557 -22.78 7.57 24.74
C GLU A 557 -21.36 7.77 25.30
N THR A 558 -20.53 6.73 25.22
CA THR A 558 -19.10 6.81 25.58
C THR A 558 -18.39 7.88 24.76
N LEU A 559 -18.60 7.90 23.45
CA LEU A 559 -17.96 8.89 22.56
C LEU A 559 -18.44 10.33 22.84
N SER A 560 -19.74 10.52 23.14
CA SER A 560 -20.25 11.82 23.59
C SER A 560 -19.58 12.27 24.90
N PHE A 561 -19.51 11.39 25.87
CA PHE A 561 -18.87 11.66 27.15
C PHE A 561 -17.38 12.01 26.98
N VAL A 562 -16.65 11.26 26.18
CA VAL A 562 -15.25 11.54 25.81
C VAL A 562 -15.09 12.92 25.16
N THR A 563 -16.01 13.28 24.27
CA THR A 563 -15.98 14.60 23.61
C THR A 563 -16.17 15.74 24.60
N ASP A 564 -17.08 15.56 25.55
CA ASP A 564 -17.34 16.56 26.61
C ASP A 564 -16.15 16.72 27.56
N LEU A 565 -15.45 15.63 27.90
CA LEU A 565 -14.25 15.67 28.76
C LEU A 565 -13.07 16.39 28.08
N LEU A 566 -12.96 16.36 26.77
CA LEU A 566 -11.84 16.94 26.04
C LEU A 566 -11.99 18.45 25.74
N LEU A 567 -13.06 19.10 26.24
CA LEU A 567 -13.22 20.57 26.27
C LEU A 567 -12.81 21.31 24.97
N GLY A 568 -13.37 20.91 23.84
CA GLY A 568 -13.12 21.57 22.55
C GLY A 568 -11.81 21.18 21.84
N LYS A 569 -11.02 20.27 22.40
CA LYS A 569 -9.85 19.66 21.72
C LYS A 569 -10.25 18.49 20.82
N SER A 570 -11.50 18.02 20.94
CA SER A 570 -12.09 16.96 20.16
C SER A 570 -12.90 17.53 18.98
N LEU A 571 -12.83 16.84 17.84
CA LEU A 571 -13.75 17.01 16.72
C LEU A 571 -15.11 16.33 17.02
N PRO A 572 -16.16 16.64 16.24
CA PRO A 572 -17.44 15.96 16.38
C PRO A 572 -17.33 14.45 16.15
N VAL A 573 -18.15 13.67 16.88
CA VAL A 573 -18.17 12.21 16.79
C VAL A 573 -18.58 11.74 15.40
N ILE A 574 -17.77 10.90 14.75
CA ILE A 574 -18.17 10.21 13.52
C ILE A 574 -18.99 8.97 13.87
N SER A 575 -20.26 8.95 13.47
CA SER A 575 -21.21 7.84 13.73
C SER A 575 -21.99 7.45 12.47
N GLY A 576 -22.68 6.31 12.52
CA GLY A 576 -23.56 5.84 11.44
C GLY A 576 -24.68 6.81 11.08
N LYS A 577 -25.07 7.69 12.00
CA LYS A 577 -26.15 8.67 11.81
C LYS A 577 -25.76 9.91 11.02
N LEU A 578 -24.46 10.18 10.84
CA LEU A 578 -23.98 11.34 10.09
C LEU A 578 -24.09 11.12 8.57
N SER A 579 -24.44 12.18 7.85
CA SER A 579 -24.35 12.16 6.38
C SER A 579 -22.90 12.05 5.91
N LEU A 580 -22.73 11.57 4.69
CA LEU A 580 -21.40 11.39 4.09
C LEU A 580 -20.62 12.71 3.99
N GLU A 581 -21.30 13.81 3.63
CA GLU A 581 -20.69 15.14 3.50
C GLU A 581 -20.15 15.64 4.85
N LYS A 582 -20.94 15.47 5.93
CA LYS A 582 -20.51 15.87 7.29
C LYS A 582 -19.32 15.06 7.79
N ARG A 583 -19.29 13.75 7.53
CA ARG A 583 -18.14 12.92 7.87
C ARG A 583 -16.87 13.41 7.19
N GLN A 584 -16.97 13.75 5.92
CA GLN A 584 -15.82 14.24 5.14
C GLN A 584 -15.34 15.59 5.59
N GLU A 585 -16.25 16.49 5.96
CA GLU A 585 -15.84 17.76 6.52
C GLU A 585 -15.07 17.59 7.84
N ILE A 586 -15.50 16.66 8.70
CA ILE A 586 -14.78 16.33 9.93
C ILE A 586 -13.40 15.73 9.62
N LEU A 587 -13.30 14.83 8.65
CA LEU A 587 -12.02 14.24 8.25
C LEU A 587 -11.08 15.30 7.65
N ARG A 588 -11.59 16.21 6.82
CA ARG A 588 -10.81 17.32 6.30
C ARG A 588 -10.24 18.20 7.41
N GLN A 589 -11.05 18.51 8.43
CA GLN A 589 -10.58 19.25 9.62
C GLN A 589 -9.57 18.46 10.44
N PHE A 590 -9.66 17.13 10.46
CA PHE A 590 -8.68 16.27 11.13
C PHE A 590 -7.35 16.23 10.38
N ASP A 591 -7.37 16.33 9.05
CA ASP A 591 -6.16 16.35 8.24
C ASP A 591 -5.37 17.68 8.34
N GLU A 592 -5.99 18.76 8.82
CA GLU A 592 -5.28 20.01 9.08
C GLU A 592 -4.06 19.80 10.01
N PRO A 593 -2.99 20.62 9.90
CA PRO A 593 -1.76 20.43 10.67
C PRO A 593 -1.90 20.53 12.20
N VAL A 594 -3.05 20.91 12.70
CA VAL A 594 -3.31 21.05 14.15
C VAL A 594 -3.60 19.72 14.78
N ALA A 595 -2.89 19.38 15.86
CA ALA A 595 -3.18 18.15 16.63
C ALA A 595 -4.57 18.19 17.24
N ARG A 596 -5.39 17.16 16.98
CA ARG A 596 -6.78 17.05 17.43
C ARG A 596 -7.12 15.62 17.79
N VAL A 597 -8.20 15.45 18.54
CA VAL A 597 -8.79 14.15 18.86
C VAL A 597 -10.02 13.92 17.99
N LEU A 598 -10.10 12.72 17.37
CA LEU A 598 -11.20 12.30 16.52
C LEU A 598 -11.91 11.08 17.12
N PRO A 599 -13.10 11.24 17.72
CA PRO A 599 -13.90 10.12 18.20
C PRO A 599 -14.70 9.47 17.05
N ILE A 600 -14.63 8.14 16.97
CA ILE A 600 -15.30 7.37 15.90
C ILE A 600 -16.01 6.17 16.49
N GLN A 601 -17.26 5.95 16.11
CA GLN A 601 -17.97 4.73 16.42
C GLN A 601 -17.35 3.56 15.63
N ILE A 602 -16.92 2.50 16.32
CA ILE A 602 -16.10 1.43 15.73
C ILE A 602 -16.80 0.73 14.56
N ASN A 603 -18.11 0.52 14.64
CA ASN A 603 -18.92 -0.10 13.58
C ASN A 603 -18.99 0.75 12.28
N VAL A 604 -18.68 2.04 12.38
CA VAL A 604 -18.61 2.97 11.25
C VAL A 604 -17.21 2.97 10.64
N GLY A 605 -16.23 2.50 11.38
CA GLY A 605 -14.86 2.33 10.92
C GLY A 605 -14.71 1.43 9.68
N GLY A 606 -15.70 0.56 9.39
CA GLY A 606 -15.79 -0.22 8.15
C GLY A 606 -16.01 0.62 6.87
N ILE A 607 -16.30 1.91 6.98
CA ILE A 607 -16.71 2.78 5.87
C ILE A 607 -15.50 3.51 5.27
N GLY A 608 -14.45 2.81 4.86
CA GLY A 608 -13.38 3.35 4.00
C GLY A 608 -12.73 4.67 4.47
N LEU A 609 -12.77 4.98 5.79
CA LEU A 609 -12.15 6.17 6.34
C LEU A 609 -10.62 6.07 6.20
N ASN A 610 -10.00 7.11 5.67
CA ASN A 610 -8.55 7.25 5.64
C ASN A 610 -8.13 8.25 6.72
N ILE A 611 -7.46 7.77 7.77
CA ILE A 611 -7.02 8.55 8.93
C ILE A 611 -5.56 8.29 9.26
N GLN A 612 -4.73 8.19 8.23
CA GLN A 612 -3.28 7.93 8.33
C GLN A 612 -2.49 9.02 9.03
N THR A 613 -3.06 10.21 9.18
CA THR A 613 -2.42 11.32 9.90
C THR A 613 -2.41 11.12 11.41
N ALA A 614 -3.14 10.13 11.93
CA ALA A 614 -3.14 9.78 13.35
C ALA A 614 -1.95 8.88 13.71
N GLU A 615 -1.45 9.04 14.92
CA GLU A 615 -0.35 8.24 15.50
C GLU A 615 -0.80 7.48 16.75
N ILE A 616 -1.83 7.96 17.41
CA ILE A 616 -2.37 7.37 18.63
C ILE A 616 -3.78 6.85 18.36
N VAL A 617 -4.00 5.59 18.70
CA VAL A 617 -5.31 4.94 18.66
C VAL A 617 -5.71 4.55 20.08
N ILE A 618 -6.87 4.96 20.52
CA ILE A 618 -7.42 4.57 21.83
C ILE A 618 -8.68 3.74 21.61
N LEU A 619 -8.71 2.53 22.13
CA LEU A 619 -9.88 1.65 22.17
C LEU A 619 -10.51 1.76 23.55
N CYS A 620 -11.71 2.32 23.67
CA CYS A 620 -12.37 2.58 24.96
C CYS A 620 -12.74 1.29 25.70
N GLU A 621 -12.98 0.21 24.99
CA GLU A 621 -13.31 -1.12 25.52
C GLU A 621 -12.83 -2.22 24.57
N PRO A 622 -12.56 -3.46 25.09
CA PRO A 622 -12.23 -4.59 24.25
C PRO A 622 -13.39 -4.97 23.34
N GLN A 623 -13.10 -5.27 22.09
CA GLN A 623 -14.14 -5.69 21.15
C GLN A 623 -14.45 -7.19 21.27
N LEU A 624 -15.61 -7.59 20.79
CA LEU A 624 -16.04 -8.99 20.85
C LEU A 624 -15.37 -9.84 19.77
N LYS A 625 -14.90 -9.17 18.69
CA LYS A 625 -14.22 -9.80 17.58
C LYS A 625 -12.86 -9.14 17.35
N PRO A 626 -11.78 -9.93 17.23
CA PRO A 626 -10.47 -9.39 16.86
C PRO A 626 -10.48 -8.62 15.53
N SER A 627 -11.31 -9.07 14.57
CA SER A 627 -11.47 -8.42 13.28
C SER A 627 -11.93 -6.98 13.37
N ASP A 628 -12.82 -6.64 14.33
CA ASP A 628 -13.35 -5.29 14.50
C ASP A 628 -12.25 -4.33 15.00
N GLU A 629 -11.41 -4.79 15.95
CA GLU A 629 -10.25 -4.01 16.42
C GLU A 629 -9.21 -3.83 15.31
N MET A 630 -8.86 -4.92 14.62
CA MET A 630 -7.87 -4.86 13.53
C MET A 630 -8.36 -3.99 12.38
N GLN A 631 -9.66 -4.00 12.08
CA GLN A 631 -10.26 -3.14 11.09
C GLN A 631 -10.13 -1.65 11.49
N ALA A 632 -10.43 -1.31 12.75
CA ALA A 632 -10.27 0.04 13.27
C ALA A 632 -8.80 0.49 13.22
N ILE A 633 -7.87 -0.32 13.71
CA ILE A 633 -6.43 -0.06 13.69
C ILE A 633 -5.94 0.12 12.24
N SER A 634 -6.40 -0.70 11.31
CA SER A 634 -5.98 -0.65 9.90
C SER A 634 -6.40 0.64 9.16
N ARG A 635 -7.26 1.47 9.74
CA ARG A 635 -7.58 2.80 9.19
C ARG A 635 -6.48 3.82 9.46
N VAL A 636 -5.71 3.61 10.50
CA VAL A 636 -4.55 4.41 10.90
C VAL A 636 -3.26 3.74 10.40
N TYR A 637 -3.10 2.46 10.68
CA TYR A 637 -1.92 1.67 10.34
C TYR A 637 -2.08 0.98 8.99
N ARG A 638 -1.73 1.70 7.92
CA ARG A 638 -1.86 1.25 6.54
C ARG A 638 -0.78 1.85 5.66
N MET A 639 -0.69 1.39 4.43
CA MET A 639 0.24 1.90 3.42
C MET A 639 0.19 3.44 3.36
N GLY A 640 1.36 4.08 3.49
CA GLY A 640 1.50 5.54 3.59
C GLY A 640 1.61 6.08 5.02
N GLN A 641 1.44 5.23 6.05
CA GLN A 641 1.79 5.61 7.44
C GLN A 641 3.30 5.67 7.58
N ILE A 642 3.80 6.82 8.03
CA ILE A 642 5.24 7.09 8.17
C ILE A 642 5.70 7.20 9.62
N ASN A 643 4.74 7.39 10.56
CA ASN A 643 5.00 7.55 11.97
C ASN A 643 4.69 6.26 12.74
N HIS A 644 5.39 6.02 13.85
CA HIS A 644 5.08 4.94 14.79
C HIS A 644 3.64 5.07 15.30
N VAL A 645 2.88 3.98 15.27
CA VAL A 645 1.49 3.96 15.74
C VAL A 645 1.40 3.25 17.10
N PHE A 646 0.86 3.95 18.08
CA PHE A 646 0.59 3.42 19.40
C PHE A 646 -0.91 3.17 19.55
N VAL A 647 -1.26 1.96 19.98
CA VAL A 647 -2.63 1.56 20.25
C VAL A 647 -2.76 1.32 21.74
N TYR A 648 -3.64 2.06 22.41
CA TYR A 648 -3.95 1.89 23.82
C TYR A 648 -5.34 1.28 23.95
N ARG A 649 -5.42 0.07 24.51
CA ARG A 649 -6.67 -0.59 24.84
C ARG A 649 -6.97 -0.33 26.33
N LEU A 650 -8.00 0.45 26.61
CA LEU A 650 -8.39 0.78 27.99
C LEU A 650 -9.24 -0.34 28.59
N LEU A 651 -8.80 -0.89 29.70
CA LEU A 651 -9.37 -2.08 30.34
C LEU A 651 -9.68 -1.81 31.80
N SER A 652 -10.81 -2.33 32.31
CA SER A 652 -11.14 -2.29 33.71
C SER A 652 -10.72 -3.60 34.37
N ALA A 653 -9.85 -3.50 35.38
CA ALA A 653 -9.42 -4.66 36.17
C ALA A 653 -10.59 -5.26 36.99
N ASP A 654 -10.52 -6.55 37.24
CA ASP A 654 -11.55 -7.34 37.97
C ASP A 654 -12.94 -7.30 37.32
N THR A 655 -13.02 -7.10 36.02
CA THR A 655 -14.26 -7.06 35.25
C THR A 655 -14.29 -8.06 34.11
N ILE A 656 -15.39 -8.03 33.37
CA ILE A 656 -15.57 -8.81 32.16
C ILE A 656 -14.50 -8.50 31.10
N ASP A 657 -13.83 -7.33 31.15
CA ASP A 657 -12.76 -6.94 30.21
C ASP A 657 -11.61 -7.95 30.25
N GLU A 658 -11.25 -8.52 31.41
CA GLU A 658 -10.21 -9.54 31.53
C GLU A 658 -10.54 -10.79 30.71
N VAL A 659 -11.79 -11.24 30.80
CA VAL A 659 -12.22 -12.44 30.08
C VAL A 659 -12.28 -12.18 28.58
N LEU A 660 -12.74 -10.98 28.20
CA LEU A 660 -12.80 -10.57 26.78
C LEU A 660 -11.41 -10.43 26.18
N VAL A 661 -10.45 -9.80 26.85
CA VAL A 661 -9.07 -9.65 26.38
C VAL A 661 -8.36 -11.00 26.30
N LYS A 662 -8.53 -11.85 27.32
CA LYS A 662 -7.99 -13.22 27.27
C LYS A 662 -8.50 -13.98 26.06
N ARG A 663 -9.80 -13.90 25.78
CA ARG A 663 -10.40 -14.50 24.57
C ARG A 663 -9.89 -13.86 23.28
N LEU A 664 -9.69 -12.53 23.26
CA LEU A 664 -9.10 -11.84 22.11
C LEU A 664 -7.68 -12.36 21.85
N HIS A 665 -6.86 -12.46 22.89
CA HIS A 665 -5.49 -12.98 22.77
C HIS A 665 -5.45 -14.46 22.38
N GLU A 666 -6.33 -15.29 22.97
CA GLU A 666 -6.46 -16.70 22.58
C GLU A 666 -6.88 -16.82 21.11
N LYS A 667 -7.88 -16.04 20.68
CA LYS A 667 -8.31 -15.99 19.29
C LYS A 667 -7.21 -15.45 18.37
N GLN A 668 -6.47 -14.44 18.79
CA GLN A 668 -5.38 -13.85 18.01
C GLN A 668 -4.16 -14.78 17.95
N ASN A 669 -3.84 -15.51 19.01
CA ASN A 669 -2.79 -16.54 19.02
C ASN A 669 -3.22 -17.76 18.18
N ILE A 670 -4.46 -18.17 18.32
CA ILE A 670 -5.09 -19.15 17.44
C ILE A 670 -5.04 -18.63 16.00
N PHE A 671 -5.41 -17.41 15.74
CA PHE A 671 -5.32 -16.75 14.42
C PHE A 671 -3.89 -16.70 13.88
N ASN A 672 -2.90 -16.31 14.68
CA ASN A 672 -1.50 -16.25 14.28
C ASN A 672 -0.85 -17.65 14.13
N GLN A 673 -1.25 -18.62 14.98
CA GLN A 673 -0.82 -20.02 14.86
C GLN A 673 -1.63 -20.77 13.80
N PHE A 674 -2.88 -20.36 13.55
CA PHE A 674 -3.86 -21.00 12.68
C PHE A 674 -4.12 -20.25 11.35
N ALA A 675 -3.48 -19.14 11.09
CA ALA A 675 -3.18 -18.77 9.70
C ALA A 675 -2.47 -19.94 8.99
N ASP A 676 -1.91 -20.84 9.81
CA ASP A 676 -1.38 -22.14 9.44
C ASP A 676 -2.31 -23.34 9.77
N GLU A 677 -3.44 -23.24 10.56
CA GLU A 677 -4.25 -24.42 11.00
C GLU A 677 -5.78 -24.18 11.23
N SER A 678 -6.71 -24.74 10.39
CA SER A 678 -8.09 -24.29 10.10
C SER A 678 -9.32 -24.94 10.77
N GLU A 679 -9.27 -25.81 11.75
CA GLU A 679 -10.50 -26.51 12.19
C GLU A 679 -11.26 -25.98 13.42
N ILE A 680 -10.70 -25.05 14.18
CA ILE A 680 -11.27 -24.59 15.47
C ILE A 680 -11.94 -23.20 15.39
N SER A 681 -11.81 -22.49 14.24
CA SER A 681 -12.20 -21.08 14.13
C SER A 681 -13.71 -20.81 14.11
N ASP A 682 -14.51 -21.72 13.57
CA ASP A 682 -15.96 -21.53 13.39
C ASP A 682 -16.78 -21.43 14.67
N GLN A 683 -16.32 -22.07 15.73
CA GLN A 683 -17.00 -21.98 17.03
C GLN A 683 -16.66 -20.72 17.83
N LEU A 684 -15.64 -19.96 17.38
CA LEU A 684 -15.07 -18.84 18.15
C LEU A 684 -15.53 -17.45 17.70
N GLU A 685 -16.17 -17.31 16.53
CA GLU A 685 -16.38 -15.98 15.93
C GLU A 685 -17.56 -15.19 16.44
N GLN A 686 -18.64 -15.82 16.83
CA GLN A 686 -19.78 -15.15 17.45
C GLN A 686 -19.90 -15.61 18.88
N LEU A 687 -19.92 -14.65 19.83
CA LEU A 687 -20.50 -14.90 21.14
C LEU A 687 -21.97 -15.25 20.90
N LYS A 688 -22.27 -16.55 20.90
CA LYS A 688 -23.64 -17.02 20.89
C LYS A 688 -24.33 -16.50 22.17
N GLU A 689 -25.64 -16.37 22.17
CA GLU A 689 -26.37 -15.96 23.38
C GLU A 689 -25.98 -16.84 24.56
N ASP A 690 -25.73 -18.13 24.36
CA ASP A 690 -25.25 -19.05 25.37
C ASP A 690 -23.88 -18.67 25.95
N ASP A 691 -22.94 -18.19 25.11
CA ASP A 691 -21.62 -17.74 25.58
C ASP A 691 -21.71 -16.48 26.45
N VAL A 692 -22.59 -15.55 26.06
CA VAL A 692 -22.86 -14.33 26.85
C VAL A 692 -23.45 -14.73 28.20
N GLN A 693 -24.36 -15.70 28.24
CA GLN A 693 -24.93 -16.20 29.50
C GLN A 693 -23.88 -16.88 30.38
N ILE A 694 -22.96 -17.63 29.81
CA ILE A 694 -21.84 -18.26 30.51
C ILE A 694 -20.94 -17.19 31.12
N LEU A 695 -20.63 -16.11 30.38
CA LEU A 695 -19.83 -14.98 30.89
C LEU A 695 -20.51 -14.26 32.04
N ILE A 696 -21.81 -13.97 31.93
CA ILE A 696 -22.59 -13.34 33.00
C ILE A 696 -22.62 -14.24 34.23
N GLN A 697 -22.78 -15.55 34.06
CA GLN A 697 -22.77 -16.48 35.21
C GLN A 697 -21.40 -16.58 35.85
N SER A 698 -20.30 -16.49 35.11
CA SER A 698 -18.95 -16.49 35.66
C SER A 698 -18.70 -15.24 36.51
N GLU A 699 -19.13 -14.06 36.04
CA GLU A 699 -19.03 -12.80 36.79
C GLU A 699 -19.91 -12.80 38.04
N ARG A 700 -21.14 -13.35 37.97
CA ARG A 700 -21.99 -13.55 39.16
C ARG A 700 -21.35 -14.44 40.22
N LYS A 701 -20.62 -15.48 39.81
CA LYS A 701 -19.90 -16.36 40.75
C LYS A 701 -18.75 -15.62 41.45
N LYS A 702 -18.00 -14.78 40.71
CA LYS A 702 -16.93 -13.94 41.29
C LYS A 702 -17.45 -12.98 42.33
N LEU A 703 -18.63 -12.38 42.13
CA LEU A 703 -19.23 -11.45 43.07
C LEU A 703 -19.79 -12.09 44.37
N ASN A 704 -20.04 -13.41 44.35
CA ASN A 704 -20.55 -14.17 45.48
C ASN A 704 -19.45 -14.81 46.35
N HIS A 705 -18.19 -14.65 45.95
CA HIS A 705 -16.97 -15.01 46.66
C HIS A 705 -16.22 -13.77 47.13
#